data_b1d8b304f7578a611696d1d7558b7e38
#
_entry.id   b1d8b304f7578a611696d1d7558b7e38
#
_cell.length_a   1.000
_cell.length_b   1.000
_cell.length_c   1.000
_cell.angle_alpha   90.00
_cell.angle_beta   90.00
_cell.angle_gamma   90.00
#
_symmetry.space_group_name_H-M   'P 1'
#
loop_
_entity.id
_entity.type
_entity.pdbx_description
1 polymer ?
#
loop_
_entity_poly.entity_id
_entity_poly.type
_entity_poly.pdbx_seq_one_letter_code
_entity_poly.pdbx_strand_id
1 'polypeptide(L)'
;MNDKIIIKGAKEHNLKNINLEIPRDKLVVVTGLSGSGKSSLAFDTLYAEGQRRYVESLSSYARQFLGLMEKPDVESIEGLSPAISIDQKTTSRNPRSTVGTVTEIYDYMRLLYARVGTPYCPICGKKIEKQSIDQIVDNVMKLDQGTRIQVLAPVVRSRKGEYTKLFEDLQKEGFARVRVDGEIYDLADLEEIKLDKNKKHEIEIVVDRLVIKDEILGRLTESIEVALKHADNLVLIDIVGDKTVLYSCNYACPDCGFSFPELSPRMFSFNNPYGACPKCSGLGYLMKMDEDLIIPDKDKTLYDGVKAFGSSTMKKGDTMARMYFESIGRHYGVAIKNKKIKDLPRKFLEKILYGTGDEEIDFEFSSYAGVRKFTTPFEGVIPTLERRHNETKSQGMRDFYELYMSELPCDECHGARLKKEILCIKIGGKNINEVTDMSIRQLQEFLRNVELTVSQKMIADMILKEIDSRLQFLIDVGLEYLTLSRSAGTLSGGEAQRIRLATQIGSGLTGVLYILDEPSIGLHQRDNDKLIATLKKLRDLGNTLLVVEHDEDTMYAADQIIDIGPGAGVHGGQVMAQGTAEEIKNIPNSITGDYLSGRKQIHVPSTRRKGNKKCIEVVEATENNLKNISVKFPLGVFNCVTGVSGSGKSTLVNEVLYKNLAQQLNGASEKPGKCKKIKGIENIDKIINIDQSPIGRSPRSNPATYTGAFDLIRDIFAGTNEAKIRGYEKGRFSFNVSGGRCESCNGDGVHKIEMHFLPDVFVPCEVCKGKRYNRETLEVKYKGKNIADVLDMTVEEALDFFENIPKIKQKIQTLYDVGLGYIKLGQPSTTLSGGEAQRVKLATELSKRATGKTLYILDEPTTGLHIADVHRLVDILQRLVDTGNTIIVIEHNLDLIKTCDHIIDLGPEGGDAGGEIVAVGTPEQICKNERSYTGEFLASKLN
;
A
#
# COMPACT_ATOMS: atom_id res chain seq x y z
N MET A 1 -29.53 -32.28 5.43
CA MET A 1 -28.21 -31.74 4.99
C MET A 1 -27.17 -32.27 5.95
N ASN A 2 -25.99 -32.62 5.50
CA ASN A 2 -24.94 -33.04 6.43
C ASN A 2 -24.58 -31.86 7.32
N ASP A 3 -24.72 -32.03 8.63
CA ASP A 3 -24.42 -30.97 9.63
C ASP A 3 -22.90 -30.83 9.87
N LYS A 4 -22.10 -31.58 9.09
CA LYS A 4 -20.65 -31.65 9.23
C LYS A 4 -19.96 -31.68 7.85
N ILE A 5 -18.76 -31.13 7.80
CA ILE A 5 -17.78 -31.37 6.72
C ILE A 5 -16.93 -32.55 7.17
N ILE A 6 -16.89 -33.62 6.37
CA ILE A 6 -16.18 -34.86 6.71
C ILE A 6 -14.99 -34.98 5.75
N ILE A 7 -13.79 -34.95 6.28
CA ILE A 7 -12.53 -35.11 5.55
C ILE A 7 -12.02 -36.53 5.81
N LYS A 8 -11.65 -37.25 4.75
CA LYS A 8 -11.04 -38.59 4.84
C LYS A 8 -9.73 -38.62 4.07
N GLY A 9 -8.68 -39.06 4.72
CA GLY A 9 -7.41 -39.34 4.09
C GLY A 9 -6.69 -38.10 3.55
N ALA A 10 -6.65 -36.97 4.23
CA ALA A 10 -5.89 -35.81 3.80
C ALA A 10 -4.38 -36.01 3.98
N LYS A 11 -3.61 -35.89 2.88
CA LYS A 11 -2.16 -36.14 2.81
C LYS A 11 -1.39 -34.99 2.18
N GLU A 12 -2.02 -33.81 1.98
CA GLU A 12 -1.37 -32.67 1.33
C GLU A 12 -0.15 -32.20 2.15
N HIS A 13 0.97 -31.98 1.47
CA HIS A 13 2.25 -31.59 2.06
C HIS A 13 2.71 -32.49 3.21
N ASN A 14 2.64 -32.01 4.46
CA ASN A 14 3.07 -32.75 5.65
C ASN A 14 1.95 -33.45 6.40
N LEU A 15 0.69 -33.39 5.91
CA LEU A 15 -0.43 -34.06 6.56
C LEU A 15 -0.31 -35.57 6.51
N LYS A 16 -0.57 -36.24 7.64
CA LYS A 16 -0.38 -37.70 7.82
C LYS A 16 -1.70 -38.46 7.79
N ASN A 17 -2.36 -38.49 6.65
CA ASN A 17 -3.61 -39.23 6.44
C ASN A 17 -4.70 -38.83 7.44
N ILE A 18 -4.98 -37.52 7.54
CA ILE A 18 -5.91 -36.97 8.52
C ILE A 18 -7.35 -37.34 8.16
N ASN A 19 -8.08 -37.81 9.17
CA ASN A 19 -9.54 -37.94 9.16
C ASN A 19 -10.11 -36.95 10.16
N LEU A 20 -11.07 -36.11 9.73
CA LEU A 20 -11.56 -35.01 10.54
C LEU A 20 -13.02 -34.71 10.23
N GLU A 21 -13.80 -34.37 11.27
CA GLU A 21 -15.17 -33.89 11.18
C GLU A 21 -15.24 -32.45 11.66
N ILE A 22 -15.68 -31.53 10.81
CA ILE A 22 -15.82 -30.12 11.12
C ILE A 22 -17.31 -29.78 11.15
N PRO A 23 -17.88 -29.24 12.24
CA PRO A 23 -19.28 -28.85 12.29
C PRO A 23 -19.55 -27.66 11.38
N ARG A 24 -20.69 -27.65 10.69
CA ARG A 24 -21.15 -26.53 9.88
C ARG A 24 -21.82 -25.47 10.76
N ASP A 25 -21.87 -24.25 10.22
CA ASP A 25 -22.48 -23.07 10.86
C ASP A 25 -21.88 -22.77 12.25
N LYS A 26 -20.57 -23.00 12.36
CA LYS A 26 -19.77 -22.83 13.57
C LYS A 26 -18.49 -22.07 13.29
N LEU A 27 -17.95 -21.45 14.34
CA LEU A 27 -16.62 -20.86 14.36
C LEU A 27 -15.62 -21.94 14.81
N VAL A 28 -14.80 -22.40 13.89
CA VAL A 28 -13.79 -23.44 14.13
C VAL A 28 -12.41 -22.83 14.00
N VAL A 29 -11.58 -22.99 15.03
CA VAL A 29 -10.20 -22.52 15.04
C VAL A 29 -9.25 -23.69 14.78
N VAL A 30 -8.34 -23.53 13.83
CA VAL A 30 -7.24 -24.46 13.57
C VAL A 30 -5.96 -23.84 14.13
N THR A 31 -5.37 -24.51 15.12
CA THR A 31 -4.16 -24.04 15.82
C THR A 31 -3.04 -25.07 15.81
N GLY A 32 -1.88 -24.74 16.36
CA GLY A 32 -0.70 -25.60 16.44
C GLY A 32 0.58 -24.85 16.07
N LEU A 33 1.73 -25.50 16.24
CA LEU A 33 3.04 -24.91 15.96
C LEU A 33 3.18 -24.37 14.54
N SER A 34 4.08 -23.40 14.32
CA SER A 34 4.44 -22.94 12.99
C SER A 34 4.99 -24.12 12.17
N GLY A 35 4.49 -24.30 10.93
CA GLY A 35 4.87 -25.44 10.08
C GLY A 35 4.24 -26.80 10.47
N SER A 36 3.26 -26.84 11.36
CA SER A 36 2.60 -28.10 11.76
C SER A 36 1.62 -28.66 10.72
N GLY A 37 1.21 -27.88 9.70
CA GLY A 37 0.28 -28.30 8.66
C GLY A 37 -1.10 -27.63 8.70
N LYS A 38 -1.28 -26.59 9.50
CA LYS A 38 -2.54 -25.83 9.59
C LYS A 38 -2.98 -25.27 8.23
N SER A 39 -2.10 -24.57 7.56
CA SER A 39 -2.39 -23.98 6.24
C SER A 39 -2.59 -25.06 5.19
N SER A 40 -1.86 -26.18 5.27
CA SER A 40 -2.06 -27.33 4.36
C SER A 40 -3.47 -27.91 4.50
N LEU A 41 -4.02 -27.98 5.72
CA LEU A 41 -5.40 -28.44 5.94
C LEU A 41 -6.41 -27.39 5.47
N ALA A 42 -6.25 -26.12 5.90
CA ALA A 42 -7.24 -25.08 5.67
C ALA A 42 -7.26 -24.59 4.22
N PHE A 43 -6.10 -24.27 3.66
CA PHE A 43 -5.99 -23.65 2.33
C PHE A 43 -5.70 -24.67 1.24
N ASP A 44 -4.65 -25.49 1.39
CA ASP A 44 -4.21 -26.39 0.32
C ASP A 44 -5.13 -27.62 0.18
N THR A 45 -5.93 -27.97 1.20
CA THR A 45 -6.89 -29.07 1.15
C THR A 45 -8.34 -28.56 1.05
N LEU A 46 -8.87 -27.88 2.06
CA LEU A 46 -10.30 -27.52 2.09
C LEU A 46 -10.66 -26.41 1.11
N TYR A 47 -9.91 -25.30 1.11
CA TYR A 47 -10.17 -24.21 0.18
C TYR A 47 -9.92 -24.65 -1.27
N ALA A 48 -8.80 -25.31 -1.52
CA ALA A 48 -8.46 -25.79 -2.87
C ALA A 48 -9.53 -26.71 -3.45
N GLU A 49 -10.04 -27.67 -2.67
CA GLU A 49 -11.11 -28.56 -3.11
C GLU A 49 -12.43 -27.82 -3.29
N GLY A 50 -12.77 -26.88 -2.38
CA GLY A 50 -13.98 -26.06 -2.51
C GLY A 50 -13.97 -25.21 -3.77
N GLN A 51 -12.85 -24.56 -4.05
CA GLN A 51 -12.67 -23.74 -5.25
C GLN A 51 -12.64 -24.61 -6.53
N ARG A 52 -11.97 -25.78 -6.50
CA ARG A 52 -11.95 -26.71 -7.62
C ARG A 52 -13.37 -27.12 -8.01
N ARG A 53 -14.20 -27.55 -7.03
CA ARG A 53 -15.60 -27.94 -7.28
C ARG A 53 -16.43 -26.77 -7.83
N TYR A 54 -16.20 -25.56 -7.31
CA TYR A 54 -16.87 -24.38 -7.82
C TYR A 54 -16.51 -24.10 -9.28
N VAL A 55 -15.22 -24.10 -9.61
CA VAL A 55 -14.72 -23.90 -10.99
C VAL A 55 -15.23 -24.99 -11.93
N GLU A 56 -15.26 -26.26 -11.49
CA GLU A 56 -15.82 -27.36 -12.28
C GLU A 56 -17.33 -27.21 -12.57
N SER A 57 -18.08 -26.55 -11.70
CA SER A 57 -19.49 -26.26 -11.91
C SER A 57 -19.76 -25.16 -12.95
N LEU A 58 -18.73 -24.36 -13.29
CA LEU A 58 -18.85 -23.28 -14.29
C LEU A 58 -18.86 -23.79 -15.73
N SER A 59 -19.27 -22.94 -16.66
CA SER A 59 -19.27 -23.24 -18.08
C SER A 59 -17.86 -23.56 -18.60
N SER A 60 -17.76 -24.36 -19.68
CA SER A 60 -16.47 -24.70 -20.30
C SER A 60 -15.68 -23.45 -20.72
N TYR A 61 -16.35 -22.39 -21.14
CA TYR A 61 -15.73 -21.13 -21.49
C TYR A 61 -15.09 -20.44 -20.24
N ALA A 62 -15.79 -20.36 -19.12
CA ALA A 62 -15.24 -19.80 -17.89
C ALA A 62 -14.05 -20.61 -17.37
N ARG A 63 -14.10 -21.94 -17.46
CA ARG A 63 -13.00 -22.83 -17.07
C ARG A 63 -11.71 -22.61 -17.88
N GLN A 64 -11.80 -22.24 -19.15
CA GLN A 64 -10.62 -21.92 -19.97
C GLN A 64 -9.85 -20.70 -19.46
N PHE A 65 -10.54 -19.73 -18.86
CA PHE A 65 -9.90 -18.55 -18.29
C PHE A 65 -9.34 -18.77 -16.88
N LEU A 66 -10.01 -19.62 -16.08
CA LEU A 66 -9.63 -19.86 -14.69
C LEU A 66 -8.56 -20.96 -14.52
N GLY A 67 -8.31 -21.74 -15.58
CA GLY A 67 -7.40 -22.87 -15.56
C GLY A 67 -7.98 -24.10 -14.86
N LEU A 68 -7.33 -25.25 -15.06
CA LEU A 68 -7.62 -26.48 -14.31
C LEU A 68 -6.88 -26.41 -12.97
N MET A 69 -7.61 -26.52 -11.89
CA MET A 69 -7.02 -26.64 -10.55
C MET A 69 -6.66 -28.09 -10.28
N GLU A 70 -5.47 -28.34 -9.76
CA GLU A 70 -5.07 -29.68 -9.33
C GLU A 70 -5.94 -30.12 -8.15
N LYS A 71 -6.28 -31.41 -8.13
CA LYS A 71 -7.01 -32.01 -7.01
C LYS A 71 -6.05 -32.14 -5.84
N PRO A 72 -6.38 -31.64 -4.64
CA PRO A 72 -5.55 -31.85 -3.45
C PRO A 72 -5.45 -33.35 -3.13
N ASP A 73 -4.36 -33.73 -2.46
CA ASP A 73 -4.13 -35.13 -2.05
C ASP A 73 -5.02 -35.48 -0.84
N VAL A 74 -6.26 -35.83 -1.14
CA VAL A 74 -7.30 -36.22 -0.19
C VAL A 74 -8.19 -37.30 -0.79
N GLU A 75 -8.55 -38.31 0.00
CA GLU A 75 -9.42 -39.38 -0.46
C GLU A 75 -10.83 -38.86 -0.77
N SER A 76 -11.47 -38.19 0.18
CA SER A 76 -12.77 -37.56 -0.03
C SER A 76 -13.04 -36.44 0.96
N ILE A 77 -13.83 -35.44 0.50
CA ILE A 77 -14.43 -34.41 1.38
C ILE A 77 -15.93 -34.36 1.11
N GLU A 78 -16.74 -34.64 2.14
CA GLU A 78 -18.20 -34.61 2.09
C GLU A 78 -18.74 -33.35 2.82
N GLY A 79 -19.89 -32.83 2.43
CA GLY A 79 -20.55 -31.70 3.09
C GLY A 79 -19.89 -30.33 2.86
N LEU A 80 -18.96 -30.23 1.91
CA LEU A 80 -18.22 -28.97 1.64
C LEU A 80 -19.14 -27.94 0.96
N SER A 81 -19.21 -26.74 1.56
CA SER A 81 -19.87 -25.55 1.00
C SER A 81 -18.94 -24.80 0.04
N PRO A 82 -19.46 -23.89 -0.80
CA PRO A 82 -18.62 -22.94 -1.52
C PRO A 82 -17.65 -22.24 -0.55
N ALA A 83 -16.37 -22.23 -0.90
CA ALA A 83 -15.33 -21.73 -0.01
C ALA A 83 -14.79 -20.36 -0.46
N ILE A 84 -14.61 -19.45 0.47
CA ILE A 84 -13.99 -18.13 0.28
C ILE A 84 -12.79 -18.03 1.22
N SER A 85 -11.62 -17.69 0.63
CA SER A 85 -10.39 -17.48 1.37
C SER A 85 -10.15 -15.99 1.61
N ILE A 86 -9.75 -15.65 2.85
CA ILE A 86 -9.30 -14.32 3.24
C ILE A 86 -7.89 -14.45 3.82
N ASP A 87 -6.91 -14.39 2.92
CA ASP A 87 -5.48 -14.51 3.23
C ASP A 87 -4.77 -13.15 3.38
N GLN A 88 -3.54 -13.16 3.89
CA GLN A 88 -2.71 -11.96 4.08
C GLN A 88 -1.95 -11.52 2.83
N LYS A 89 -1.73 -12.42 1.87
CA LYS A 89 -0.66 -12.28 0.86
C LYS A 89 -0.89 -11.25 -0.24
N THR A 90 -2.05 -10.63 -0.36
CA THR A 90 -2.38 -9.80 -1.52
C THR A 90 -2.74 -8.37 -1.16
N THR A 91 -1.73 -7.53 -0.88
CA THR A 91 -1.91 -6.10 -1.07
C THR A 91 -1.87 -5.80 -2.57
N SER A 92 -2.89 -5.12 -3.08
CA SER A 92 -2.90 -4.69 -4.49
C SER A 92 -1.70 -3.78 -4.76
N ARG A 93 -0.85 -4.17 -5.69
CA ARG A 93 0.26 -3.32 -6.15
C ARG A 93 -0.19 -2.23 -7.14
N ASN A 94 -1.47 -2.17 -7.46
CA ASN A 94 -1.99 -1.15 -8.37
C ASN A 94 -2.03 0.20 -7.65
N PRO A 95 -1.30 1.22 -8.10
CA PRO A 95 -1.23 2.53 -7.44
C PRO A 95 -2.57 3.30 -7.50
N ARG A 96 -3.51 2.84 -8.33
CA ARG A 96 -4.85 3.41 -8.41
C ARG A 96 -5.85 2.78 -7.46
N SER A 97 -5.52 1.66 -6.83
CA SER A 97 -6.38 1.04 -5.82
C SER A 97 -6.34 1.82 -4.51
N THR A 98 -7.52 2.17 -3.99
CA THR A 98 -7.68 2.84 -2.69
C THR A 98 -8.61 2.02 -1.80
N VAL A 99 -8.63 2.31 -0.50
CA VAL A 99 -9.59 1.70 0.44
C VAL A 99 -11.01 1.84 -0.11
N GLY A 100 -11.39 3.05 -0.56
CA GLY A 100 -12.71 3.30 -1.12
C GLY A 100 -13.07 2.47 -2.35
N THR A 101 -12.09 2.19 -3.23
CA THR A 101 -12.34 1.36 -4.43
C THR A 101 -12.37 -0.13 -4.11
N VAL A 102 -11.57 -0.60 -3.17
CA VAL A 102 -11.56 -2.02 -2.76
C VAL A 102 -12.82 -2.40 -1.99
N THR A 103 -13.37 -1.46 -1.21
CA THR A 103 -14.62 -1.64 -0.45
C THR A 103 -15.88 -1.33 -1.26
N GLU A 104 -15.73 -0.89 -2.51
CA GLU A 104 -16.81 -0.41 -3.40
C GLU A 104 -17.55 0.83 -2.88
N ILE A 105 -17.19 1.36 -1.71
CA ILE A 105 -17.83 2.57 -1.14
C ILE A 105 -17.65 3.75 -2.08
N TYR A 106 -16.50 3.86 -2.75
CA TYR A 106 -16.24 4.94 -3.69
C TYR A 106 -17.20 4.93 -4.88
N ASP A 107 -17.70 3.77 -5.29
CA ASP A 107 -18.68 3.66 -6.39
C ASP A 107 -20.04 4.23 -5.98
N TYR A 108 -20.48 3.97 -4.74
CA TYR A 108 -21.66 4.60 -4.19
C TYR A 108 -21.46 6.11 -3.96
N MET A 109 -20.29 6.54 -3.53
CA MET A 109 -19.96 7.97 -3.40
C MET A 109 -20.02 8.70 -4.75
N ARG A 110 -19.48 8.09 -5.82
CA ARG A 110 -19.60 8.65 -7.19
C ARG A 110 -21.06 8.78 -7.62
N LEU A 111 -21.88 7.78 -7.31
CA LEU A 111 -23.31 7.81 -7.61
C LEU A 111 -24.00 8.91 -6.80
N LEU A 112 -23.72 9.04 -5.52
CA LEU A 112 -24.25 10.07 -4.64
C LEU A 112 -23.93 11.47 -5.18
N TYR A 113 -22.66 11.76 -5.47
CA TYR A 113 -22.24 13.06 -6.01
C TYR A 113 -22.84 13.37 -7.39
N ALA A 114 -23.01 12.38 -8.24
CA ALA A 114 -23.65 12.55 -9.54
C ALA A 114 -25.14 12.86 -9.44
N ARG A 115 -25.85 12.36 -8.41
CA ARG A 115 -27.31 12.50 -8.27
C ARG A 115 -27.73 13.69 -7.42
N VAL A 116 -27.01 13.98 -6.35
CA VAL A 116 -27.41 15.04 -5.39
C VAL A 116 -26.33 16.12 -5.20
N GLY A 117 -25.18 16.00 -5.85
CA GLY A 117 -24.11 16.99 -5.79
C GLY A 117 -24.54 18.33 -6.40
N THR A 118 -24.20 19.40 -5.72
CA THR A 118 -24.44 20.77 -6.18
C THR A 118 -23.17 21.32 -6.85
N PRO A 119 -23.19 21.63 -8.15
CA PRO A 119 -22.05 22.19 -8.84
C PRO A 119 -21.84 23.67 -8.52
N TYR A 120 -20.61 24.08 -8.44
CA TYR A 120 -20.16 25.46 -8.31
C TYR A 120 -19.26 25.83 -9.48
N CYS A 121 -19.31 27.07 -9.92
CA CYS A 121 -18.48 27.53 -11.03
C CYS A 121 -16.98 27.50 -10.65
N PRO A 122 -16.11 26.82 -11.41
CA PRO A 122 -14.67 26.78 -11.11
C PRO A 122 -13.96 28.13 -11.31
N ILE A 123 -14.62 29.10 -11.96
CA ILE A 123 -14.05 30.42 -12.26
C ILE A 123 -14.49 31.44 -11.20
N CYS A 124 -15.79 31.57 -10.91
CA CYS A 124 -16.32 32.60 -10.00
C CYS A 124 -16.84 32.05 -8.67
N GLY A 125 -16.90 30.72 -8.49
CA GLY A 125 -17.33 30.08 -7.23
C GLY A 125 -18.84 30.12 -6.98
N LYS A 126 -19.65 30.68 -7.87
CA LYS A 126 -21.12 30.76 -7.69
C LYS A 126 -21.74 29.37 -7.87
N LYS A 127 -22.82 29.13 -7.12
CA LYS A 127 -23.64 27.92 -7.26
C LYS A 127 -24.30 27.93 -8.66
N ILE A 128 -24.27 26.77 -9.31
CA ILE A 128 -24.87 26.55 -10.61
C ILE A 128 -26.10 25.66 -10.43
N GLU A 129 -27.23 26.10 -10.92
CA GLU A 129 -28.49 25.35 -10.89
C GLU A 129 -28.99 25.06 -12.30
N LYS A 130 -29.66 23.93 -12.49
CA LYS A 130 -30.45 23.68 -13.68
C LYS A 130 -31.68 24.54 -13.62
N GLN A 131 -32.01 25.18 -14.71
CA GLN A 131 -33.29 25.88 -14.86
C GLN A 131 -34.22 25.04 -15.67
N SER A 132 -35.49 24.90 -15.25
CA SER A 132 -36.52 24.34 -16.09
C SER A 132 -36.92 25.38 -17.15
N ILE A 133 -37.51 24.90 -18.25
CA ILE A 133 -38.04 25.79 -19.31
C ILE A 133 -39.03 26.80 -18.69
N ASP A 134 -39.93 26.34 -17.82
CA ASP A 134 -40.87 27.22 -17.12
C ASP A 134 -40.19 28.30 -16.28
N GLN A 135 -39.11 27.94 -15.56
CA GLN A 135 -38.33 28.89 -14.78
C GLN A 135 -37.61 29.93 -15.67
N ILE A 136 -37.11 29.51 -16.82
CA ILE A 136 -36.50 30.42 -17.79
C ILE A 136 -37.58 31.39 -18.32
N VAL A 137 -38.73 30.87 -18.73
CA VAL A 137 -39.85 31.65 -19.20
C VAL A 137 -40.34 32.64 -18.15
N ASP A 138 -40.52 32.18 -16.90
CA ASP A 138 -40.94 33.03 -15.79
C ASP A 138 -39.93 34.15 -15.51
N ASN A 139 -38.64 33.87 -15.62
CA ASN A 139 -37.56 34.87 -15.41
C ASN A 139 -37.57 35.89 -16.55
N VAL A 140 -37.78 35.48 -17.78
CA VAL A 140 -37.90 36.39 -18.93
C VAL A 140 -39.18 37.24 -18.85
N MET A 141 -40.26 36.65 -18.40
CA MET A 141 -41.56 37.38 -18.25
C MET A 141 -41.56 38.41 -17.09
N LYS A 142 -40.56 38.36 -16.17
CA LYS A 142 -40.35 39.38 -15.14
C LYS A 142 -39.76 40.70 -15.68
N LEU A 143 -39.34 40.75 -16.93
CA LEU A 143 -38.85 41.95 -17.57
C LEU A 143 -40.03 42.95 -17.77
N ASP A 144 -39.71 44.23 -17.81
CA ASP A 144 -40.72 45.28 -17.98
C ASP A 144 -41.52 45.11 -19.27
N GLN A 145 -42.81 45.35 -19.18
CA GLN A 145 -43.71 45.31 -20.36
C GLN A 145 -43.24 46.28 -21.44
N GLY A 146 -43.27 45.81 -22.71
CA GLY A 146 -42.76 46.60 -23.83
C GLY A 146 -41.29 46.37 -24.14
N THR A 147 -40.54 45.65 -23.29
CA THR A 147 -39.11 45.31 -23.52
C THR A 147 -38.97 44.43 -24.78
N ARG A 148 -38.06 44.81 -25.68
CA ARG A 148 -37.76 44.02 -26.89
C ARG A 148 -36.67 43.01 -26.58
N ILE A 149 -36.93 41.75 -26.88
CA ILE A 149 -35.99 40.65 -26.67
C ILE A 149 -35.74 39.86 -27.95
N GLN A 150 -34.57 39.22 -28.05
CA GLN A 150 -34.27 38.21 -29.06
C GLN A 150 -33.98 36.90 -28.35
N VAL A 151 -34.60 35.82 -28.81
CA VAL A 151 -34.28 34.46 -28.36
C VAL A 151 -33.21 33.90 -29.29
N LEU A 152 -32.06 33.62 -28.76
CA LEU A 152 -30.91 33.20 -29.55
C LEU A 152 -30.45 31.79 -29.10
N ALA A 153 -30.04 30.94 -30.05
CA ALA A 153 -29.44 29.63 -29.78
C ALA A 153 -27.94 29.63 -30.07
N PRO A 154 -27.05 29.57 -29.04
CA PRO A 154 -25.60 29.62 -29.25
C PRO A 154 -25.04 28.28 -29.73
N VAL A 155 -24.92 28.11 -31.06
CA VAL A 155 -24.49 26.86 -31.70
C VAL A 155 -22.94 26.73 -31.78
N VAL A 156 -22.24 27.87 -31.85
CA VAL A 156 -20.75 27.89 -31.80
C VAL A 156 -20.29 28.89 -30.75
N ARG A 157 -19.46 28.46 -29.83
CA ARG A 157 -18.93 29.29 -28.74
C ARG A 157 -17.42 29.24 -28.74
N SER A 158 -16.82 30.37 -29.14
CA SER A 158 -15.36 30.60 -29.11
C SER A 158 -14.53 29.49 -29.78
N ARG A 159 -14.99 28.94 -30.91
CA ARG A 159 -14.31 27.89 -31.70
C ARG A 159 -13.81 28.41 -33.04
N LYS A 160 -12.68 27.90 -33.50
CA LYS A 160 -12.13 28.22 -34.82
C LYS A 160 -12.84 27.40 -35.91
N GLY A 161 -13.08 28.02 -37.09
CA GLY A 161 -13.68 27.37 -38.26
C GLY A 161 -14.33 28.34 -39.22
N GLU A 162 -14.63 27.89 -40.44
CA GLU A 162 -15.34 28.66 -41.47
C GLU A 162 -16.86 28.47 -41.42
N TYR A 163 -17.35 27.40 -40.88
CA TYR A 163 -18.77 27.07 -40.60
C TYR A 163 -19.73 27.13 -41.77
N THR A 164 -19.28 27.13 -43.01
CA THR A 164 -20.10 27.22 -44.23
C THR A 164 -21.20 26.19 -44.27
N LYS A 165 -20.86 24.94 -43.97
CA LYS A 165 -21.83 23.84 -43.93
C LYS A 165 -22.91 24.03 -42.82
N LEU A 166 -22.55 24.58 -41.66
CA LEU A 166 -23.49 24.90 -40.60
C LEU A 166 -24.52 25.89 -41.05
N PHE A 167 -24.12 26.94 -41.75
CA PHE A 167 -25.04 27.96 -42.29
C PHE A 167 -25.98 27.40 -43.36
N GLU A 168 -25.50 26.53 -44.24
CA GLU A 168 -26.33 25.81 -45.21
C GLU A 168 -27.35 24.91 -44.54
N ASP A 169 -26.98 24.19 -43.47
CA ASP A 169 -27.88 23.31 -42.77
C ASP A 169 -28.94 24.11 -42.00
N LEU A 170 -28.57 25.21 -41.35
CA LEU A 170 -29.52 26.12 -40.70
C LEU A 170 -30.53 26.78 -41.67
N GLN A 171 -30.06 27.12 -42.87
CA GLN A 171 -30.93 27.63 -43.92
C GLN A 171 -31.97 26.59 -44.38
N LYS A 172 -31.53 25.32 -44.53
CA LYS A 172 -32.43 24.21 -44.87
C LYS A 172 -33.48 23.91 -43.77
N GLU A 173 -33.08 24.13 -42.50
CA GLU A 173 -33.99 23.99 -41.37
C GLU A 173 -34.97 25.14 -41.20
N GLY A 174 -34.85 26.19 -42.03
CA GLY A 174 -35.84 27.28 -42.11
C GLY A 174 -35.52 28.48 -41.23
N PHE A 175 -34.30 28.57 -40.64
CA PHE A 175 -33.91 29.77 -39.92
C PHE A 175 -33.58 30.89 -40.88
N ALA A 176 -34.03 32.11 -40.53
CA ALA A 176 -33.85 33.26 -41.39
C ALA A 176 -32.53 34.02 -41.10
N ARG A 177 -32.09 34.01 -39.84
CA ARG A 177 -30.94 34.87 -39.39
C ARG A 177 -30.04 34.19 -38.38
N VAL A 178 -28.78 34.58 -38.44
CA VAL A 178 -27.76 34.22 -37.42
C VAL A 178 -27.09 35.48 -36.91
N ARG A 179 -26.67 35.48 -35.66
CA ARG A 179 -25.75 36.49 -35.11
C ARG A 179 -24.36 35.88 -35.08
N VAL A 180 -23.40 36.51 -35.70
CA VAL A 180 -22.00 36.09 -35.78
C VAL A 180 -21.12 37.18 -35.21
N ASP A 181 -20.37 36.85 -34.17
CA ASP A 181 -19.48 37.77 -33.46
C ASP A 181 -20.17 39.10 -33.05
N GLY A 182 -21.48 39.02 -32.73
CA GLY A 182 -22.31 40.14 -32.30
C GLY A 182 -23.11 40.83 -33.45
N GLU A 183 -22.79 40.57 -34.71
CA GLU A 183 -23.48 41.13 -35.87
C GLU A 183 -24.51 40.16 -36.46
N ILE A 184 -25.65 40.67 -36.89
CA ILE A 184 -26.76 39.88 -37.45
C ILE A 184 -26.66 39.79 -38.93
N TYR A 185 -26.63 38.58 -39.48
CA TYR A 185 -26.59 38.23 -40.88
C TYR A 185 -27.88 37.51 -41.30
N ASP A 186 -28.35 37.77 -42.53
CA ASP A 186 -29.47 37.02 -43.11
C ASP A 186 -28.93 35.73 -43.76
N LEU A 187 -29.50 34.59 -43.48
CA LEU A 187 -29.10 33.31 -44.05
C LEU A 187 -29.51 33.18 -45.55
N ALA A 188 -30.29 34.12 -46.09
CA ALA A 188 -30.56 34.18 -47.50
C ALA A 188 -29.31 34.59 -48.31
N ASP A 189 -28.40 35.38 -47.71
CA ASP A 189 -27.21 35.94 -48.36
C ASP A 189 -25.94 35.32 -47.80
N LEU A 190 -25.79 34.00 -47.95
CA LEU A 190 -24.62 33.26 -47.41
C LEU A 190 -23.25 33.75 -47.91
N GLU A 191 -23.18 34.39 -49.05
CA GLU A 191 -21.96 34.95 -49.64
C GLU A 191 -21.38 36.11 -48.83
N GLU A 192 -22.17 36.77 -48.00
CA GLU A 192 -21.76 37.87 -47.13
C GLU A 192 -21.06 37.33 -45.84
N ILE A 193 -21.27 36.07 -45.46
CA ILE A 193 -20.76 35.49 -44.25
C ILE A 193 -19.42 34.79 -44.51
N LYS A 194 -18.33 35.52 -44.47
CA LYS A 194 -16.95 34.99 -44.64
C LYS A 194 -16.21 35.01 -43.33
N LEU A 195 -15.98 33.82 -42.75
CA LEU A 195 -15.27 33.65 -41.48
C LEU A 195 -13.85 33.20 -41.68
N ASP A 196 -12.95 33.72 -40.85
CA ASP A 196 -11.54 33.31 -40.81
C ASP A 196 -11.36 32.04 -40.03
N LYS A 197 -10.96 30.95 -40.67
CA LYS A 197 -10.73 29.63 -40.04
C LYS A 197 -9.75 29.64 -38.87
N ASN A 198 -8.91 30.68 -38.74
CA ASN A 198 -7.92 30.75 -37.68
C ASN A 198 -8.39 31.59 -36.47
N LYS A 199 -9.48 32.31 -36.60
CA LYS A 199 -10.10 33.09 -35.52
C LYS A 199 -11.17 32.27 -34.80
N LYS A 200 -11.37 32.65 -33.57
CA LYS A 200 -12.49 32.08 -32.79
C LYS A 200 -13.75 32.88 -33.05
N HIS A 201 -14.83 32.20 -33.38
CA HIS A 201 -16.12 32.79 -33.69
C HIS A 201 -17.17 32.38 -32.67
N GLU A 202 -18.20 33.25 -32.53
CA GLU A 202 -19.41 33.02 -31.77
C GLU A 202 -20.57 33.08 -32.77
N ILE A 203 -21.33 31.98 -32.85
CA ILE A 203 -22.45 31.89 -33.82
C ILE A 203 -23.71 31.49 -33.05
N GLU A 204 -24.74 32.32 -33.18
CA GLU A 204 -26.03 32.13 -32.53
C GLU A 204 -27.14 32.20 -33.57
N ILE A 205 -28.07 31.26 -33.49
CA ILE A 205 -29.29 31.31 -34.33
C ILE A 205 -30.25 32.30 -33.72
N VAL A 206 -30.76 33.23 -34.47
CA VAL A 206 -31.87 34.10 -34.07
C VAL A 206 -33.19 33.34 -34.24
N VAL A 207 -33.66 32.72 -33.14
CA VAL A 207 -34.86 31.88 -33.15
C VAL A 207 -36.11 32.73 -33.25
N ASP A 208 -36.22 33.77 -32.41
CA ASP A 208 -37.37 34.68 -32.44
C ASP A 208 -37.03 36.07 -31.93
N ARG A 209 -37.89 37.04 -32.26
CA ARG A 209 -37.85 38.44 -31.80
C ARG A 209 -39.20 38.79 -31.19
N LEU A 210 -39.24 39.07 -29.90
CA LEU A 210 -40.45 39.23 -29.14
C LEU A 210 -40.46 40.59 -28.40
N VAL A 211 -41.64 41.02 -28.07
CA VAL A 211 -41.87 42.18 -27.18
C VAL A 211 -42.61 41.65 -25.97
N ILE A 212 -42.11 41.85 -24.77
CA ILE A 212 -42.72 41.38 -23.53
C ILE A 212 -44.12 41.91 -23.36
N LYS A 213 -45.13 41.02 -23.35
CA LYS A 213 -46.54 41.22 -23.11
C LYS A 213 -47.13 39.95 -22.50
N ASP A 214 -48.24 40.03 -21.81
CA ASP A 214 -48.83 38.84 -21.17
C ASP A 214 -49.26 37.75 -22.17
N GLU A 215 -49.57 38.11 -23.40
CA GLU A 215 -50.05 37.20 -24.44
C GLU A 215 -48.93 36.38 -25.12
N ILE A 216 -47.65 36.65 -24.86
CA ILE A 216 -46.53 35.98 -25.58
C ILE A 216 -46.07 34.70 -24.91
N LEU A 217 -46.62 34.30 -23.77
CA LEU A 217 -46.13 33.19 -22.93
C LEU A 217 -45.95 31.90 -23.77
N GLY A 218 -46.94 31.49 -24.51
CA GLY A 218 -46.86 30.26 -25.35
C GLY A 218 -45.78 30.35 -26.42
N ARG A 219 -45.73 31.49 -27.17
CA ARG A 219 -44.73 31.70 -28.20
C ARG A 219 -43.30 31.78 -27.66
N LEU A 220 -43.13 32.43 -26.49
CA LEU A 220 -41.81 32.49 -25.79
C LEU A 220 -41.37 31.09 -25.38
N THR A 221 -42.30 30.27 -24.86
CA THR A 221 -41.99 28.88 -24.48
C THR A 221 -41.51 28.05 -25.67
N GLU A 222 -42.28 28.10 -26.79
CA GLU A 222 -41.92 27.40 -28.03
C GLU A 222 -40.54 27.89 -28.59
N SER A 223 -40.31 29.20 -28.55
CA SER A 223 -39.04 29.75 -29.04
C SER A 223 -37.85 29.33 -28.16
N ILE A 224 -38.05 29.28 -26.85
CA ILE A 224 -37.05 28.77 -25.92
C ILE A 224 -36.80 27.25 -26.14
N GLU A 225 -37.82 26.45 -26.34
CA GLU A 225 -37.71 25.02 -26.64
C GLU A 225 -36.90 24.78 -27.94
N VAL A 226 -37.20 25.53 -28.98
CA VAL A 226 -36.46 25.47 -30.24
C VAL A 226 -34.98 25.86 -30.04
N ALA A 227 -34.70 26.94 -29.29
CA ALA A 227 -33.34 27.37 -29.00
C ALA A 227 -32.57 26.30 -28.22
N LEU A 228 -33.18 25.71 -27.19
CA LEU A 228 -32.56 24.67 -26.37
C LEU A 228 -32.25 23.41 -27.17
N LYS A 229 -33.10 23.03 -28.11
CA LYS A 229 -32.88 21.86 -28.98
C LYS A 229 -31.67 22.00 -29.90
N HIS A 230 -31.39 23.23 -30.41
CA HIS A 230 -30.32 23.49 -31.36
C HIS A 230 -28.97 23.84 -30.68
N ALA A 231 -29.01 24.29 -29.43
CA ALA A 231 -27.82 24.78 -28.71
C ALA A 231 -27.51 23.99 -27.42
N ASP A 232 -27.61 22.67 -27.46
CA ASP A 232 -27.22 21.78 -26.32
C ASP A 232 -27.85 22.23 -24.99
N ASN A 233 -29.16 22.54 -24.97
CA ASN A 233 -29.89 23.04 -23.82
C ASN A 233 -29.46 24.43 -23.29
N LEU A 234 -28.91 25.27 -24.17
CA LEU A 234 -28.56 26.65 -23.86
C LEU A 234 -29.49 27.58 -24.65
N VAL A 235 -29.86 28.69 -24.04
CA VAL A 235 -30.56 29.78 -24.70
C VAL A 235 -30.03 31.13 -24.22
N LEU A 236 -29.80 32.05 -25.15
CA LEU A 236 -29.48 33.44 -24.87
C LEU A 236 -30.70 34.31 -25.08
N ILE A 237 -31.03 35.12 -24.10
CA ILE A 237 -32.03 36.18 -24.23
C ILE A 237 -31.29 37.50 -24.31
N ASP A 238 -31.31 38.05 -25.50
CA ASP A 238 -30.69 39.36 -25.76
C ASP A 238 -31.75 40.46 -25.60
N ILE A 239 -31.54 41.31 -24.59
CA ILE A 239 -32.40 42.47 -24.31
C ILE A 239 -31.86 43.60 -25.16
N VAL A 240 -32.64 43.95 -26.21
CA VAL A 240 -32.19 44.91 -27.21
C VAL A 240 -31.85 46.27 -26.57
N GLY A 241 -30.58 46.65 -26.65
CA GLY A 241 -30.07 47.92 -26.08
C GLY A 241 -29.60 47.86 -24.63
N ASP A 242 -29.61 46.65 -24.01
CA ASP A 242 -29.11 46.46 -22.61
C ASP A 242 -28.10 45.31 -22.59
N LYS A 243 -28.45 44.12 -22.21
CA LYS A 243 -27.60 42.98 -21.99
C LYS A 243 -28.13 41.68 -22.56
N THR A 244 -27.25 40.79 -22.90
CA THR A 244 -27.58 39.41 -23.24
C THR A 244 -27.43 38.54 -21.98
N VAL A 245 -28.46 37.75 -21.66
CA VAL A 245 -28.53 36.85 -20.52
C VAL A 245 -28.52 35.39 -21.00
N LEU A 246 -27.59 34.61 -20.50
CA LEU A 246 -27.51 33.17 -20.80
C LEU A 246 -28.39 32.39 -19.78
N TYR A 247 -29.30 31.61 -20.30
CA TYR A 247 -30.06 30.61 -19.54
C TYR A 247 -29.63 29.20 -19.98
N SER A 248 -29.80 28.24 -19.12
CA SER A 248 -29.40 26.87 -19.41
C SER A 248 -30.28 25.86 -18.68
N CYS A 249 -30.77 24.87 -19.42
CA CYS A 249 -31.33 23.66 -18.84
C CYS A 249 -30.22 22.65 -18.39
N ASN A 250 -28.98 22.93 -18.73
CA ASN A 250 -27.79 22.26 -18.18
C ASN A 250 -27.22 23.04 -17.00
N TYR A 251 -26.26 22.48 -16.30
CA TYR A 251 -25.51 23.17 -15.26
C TYR A 251 -24.53 24.20 -15.87
N ALA A 252 -25.01 25.43 -16.12
CA ALA A 252 -24.15 26.48 -16.66
C ALA A 252 -24.11 27.71 -15.74
N CYS A 253 -22.95 28.34 -15.64
CA CYS A 253 -22.77 29.58 -14.92
C CYS A 253 -23.24 30.76 -15.76
N PRO A 254 -24.21 31.58 -15.31
CA PRO A 254 -24.70 32.71 -16.09
C PRO A 254 -23.67 33.81 -16.33
N ASP A 255 -22.72 33.97 -15.39
CA ASP A 255 -21.75 35.07 -15.47
C ASP A 255 -20.49 34.71 -16.29
N CYS A 256 -19.98 33.49 -16.13
CA CYS A 256 -18.72 33.06 -16.75
C CYS A 256 -18.94 32.22 -18.01
N GLY A 257 -20.18 31.81 -18.33
CA GLY A 257 -20.49 30.93 -19.43
C GLY A 257 -19.92 29.51 -19.33
N PHE A 258 -19.31 29.14 -18.18
CA PHE A 258 -18.84 27.79 -17.92
C PHE A 258 -20.03 26.85 -17.76
N SER A 259 -20.03 25.71 -18.44
CA SER A 259 -21.08 24.72 -18.30
C SER A 259 -20.52 23.33 -17.98
N PHE A 260 -21.17 22.62 -17.07
CA PHE A 260 -20.91 21.20 -16.84
C PHE A 260 -21.71 20.38 -17.85
N PRO A 261 -21.12 19.29 -18.39
CA PRO A 261 -21.93 18.26 -19.04
C PRO A 261 -22.87 17.62 -18.01
N GLU A 262 -23.77 16.75 -18.47
CA GLU A 262 -24.62 16.00 -17.55
C GLU A 262 -23.78 15.27 -16.50
N LEU A 263 -24.13 15.48 -15.20
CA LEU A 263 -23.39 14.87 -14.10
C LEU A 263 -23.59 13.36 -14.10
N SER A 264 -22.54 12.62 -14.34
CA SER A 264 -22.55 11.16 -14.38
C SER A 264 -21.51 10.57 -13.44
N PRO A 265 -21.71 9.36 -12.87
CA PRO A 265 -20.76 8.73 -11.95
C PRO A 265 -19.34 8.56 -12.53
N ARG A 266 -19.19 8.41 -13.85
CA ARG A 266 -17.89 8.29 -14.52
C ARG A 266 -17.03 9.56 -14.43
N MET A 267 -17.64 10.73 -14.25
CA MET A 267 -16.91 11.99 -14.05
C MET A 267 -16.16 12.04 -12.72
N PHE A 268 -16.64 11.33 -11.72
CA PHE A 268 -16.03 11.24 -10.40
C PHE A 268 -15.04 10.09 -10.29
N SER A 269 -14.74 9.39 -11.39
CA SER A 269 -13.78 8.30 -11.41
C SER A 269 -12.39 8.81 -11.81
N PHE A 270 -11.42 8.65 -10.92
CA PHE A 270 -10.02 8.95 -11.23
C PHE A 270 -9.35 7.86 -12.12
N ASN A 271 -10.03 6.74 -12.35
CA ASN A 271 -9.59 5.70 -13.31
C ASN A 271 -10.14 5.92 -14.72
N ASN A 272 -10.95 6.96 -14.92
CA ASN A 272 -11.57 7.28 -16.19
C ASN A 272 -11.06 8.64 -16.70
N PRO A 273 -10.66 8.78 -17.98
CA PRO A 273 -10.18 10.03 -18.55
C PRO A 273 -11.14 11.23 -18.43
N TYR A 274 -12.44 10.98 -18.28
CA TYR A 274 -13.43 12.03 -18.05
C TYR A 274 -13.26 12.72 -16.71
N GLY A 275 -12.86 11.97 -15.66
CA GLY A 275 -12.72 12.47 -14.30
C GLY A 275 -11.28 12.69 -13.86
N ALA A 276 -10.36 11.89 -14.38
CA ALA A 276 -8.96 11.90 -13.96
C ALA A 276 -8.26 13.23 -14.25
N CYS A 277 -7.44 13.69 -13.32
CA CYS A 277 -6.53 14.80 -13.55
C CYS A 277 -5.63 14.49 -14.78
N PRO A 278 -5.56 15.35 -15.78
CA PRO A 278 -4.82 15.08 -17.01
C PRO A 278 -3.31 14.94 -16.76
N LYS A 279 -2.75 15.67 -15.79
CA LYS A 279 -1.33 15.70 -15.51
C LYS A 279 -0.81 14.43 -14.85
N CYS A 280 -1.50 13.93 -13.81
CA CYS A 280 -1.11 12.70 -13.10
C CYS A 280 -1.91 11.47 -13.55
N SER A 281 -2.79 11.60 -14.54
CA SER A 281 -3.65 10.51 -15.03
C SER A 281 -4.39 9.76 -13.90
N GLY A 282 -4.83 10.50 -12.87
CA GLY A 282 -5.59 9.97 -11.75
C GLY A 282 -4.77 9.33 -10.63
N LEU A 283 -3.44 9.42 -10.66
CA LEU A 283 -2.57 8.90 -9.60
C LEU A 283 -2.57 9.78 -8.35
N GLY A 284 -2.74 11.10 -8.50
CA GLY A 284 -2.68 12.07 -7.41
C GLY A 284 -1.25 12.56 -7.10
N TYR A 285 -0.25 11.85 -7.55
CA TYR A 285 1.16 12.18 -7.36
C TYR A 285 1.95 12.03 -8.66
N LEU A 286 3.14 12.58 -8.66
CA LEU A 286 4.13 12.46 -9.74
C LEU A 286 5.44 11.98 -9.14
N MET A 287 6.10 11.05 -9.81
CA MET A 287 7.49 10.69 -9.50
C MET A 287 8.39 11.80 -9.98
N LYS A 288 9.05 12.51 -9.06
CA LYS A 288 9.97 13.60 -9.36
C LYS A 288 11.27 13.43 -8.61
N MET A 289 12.36 13.97 -9.15
CA MET A 289 13.63 14.02 -8.42
C MET A 289 13.47 14.81 -7.12
N ASP A 290 13.92 14.23 -6.01
CA ASP A 290 13.78 14.82 -4.67
C ASP A 290 15.10 15.48 -4.24
N GLU A 291 15.04 16.77 -3.91
CA GLU A 291 16.20 17.54 -3.44
C GLU A 291 16.85 16.90 -2.21
N ASP A 292 16.06 16.38 -1.26
CA ASP A 292 16.58 15.80 -0.02
C ASP A 292 17.23 14.42 -0.25
N LEU A 293 16.82 13.68 -1.31
CA LEU A 293 17.48 12.44 -1.72
C LEU A 293 18.78 12.72 -2.51
N ILE A 294 18.80 13.79 -3.30
CA ILE A 294 20.00 14.23 -4.03
C ILE A 294 21.01 14.85 -3.07
N ILE A 295 20.56 15.59 -2.06
CA ILE A 295 21.41 16.21 -1.03
C ILE A 295 20.96 15.71 0.36
N PRO A 296 21.28 14.45 0.70
CA PRO A 296 20.83 13.86 1.96
C PRO A 296 21.54 14.42 3.22
N ASP A 297 22.70 15.05 3.04
CA ASP A 297 23.50 15.58 4.14
C ASP A 297 24.01 16.97 3.80
N LYS A 298 23.37 17.98 4.34
CA LYS A 298 23.72 19.39 4.14
C LYS A 298 24.96 19.85 4.95
N ASP A 299 25.50 18.99 5.82
CA ASP A 299 26.75 19.23 6.54
C ASP A 299 27.99 18.88 5.72
N LYS A 300 27.82 18.26 4.56
CA LYS A 300 28.88 18.00 3.58
C LYS A 300 29.09 19.15 2.61
N THR A 301 30.22 19.12 1.89
CA THR A 301 30.49 20.03 0.78
C THR A 301 29.68 19.63 -0.46
N LEU A 302 29.55 20.49 -1.47
CA LEU A 302 28.90 20.14 -2.74
C LEU A 302 29.55 18.91 -3.40
N TYR A 303 30.86 18.73 -3.25
CA TYR A 303 31.58 17.60 -3.85
C TYR A 303 31.22 16.24 -3.23
N ASP A 304 30.81 16.24 -1.98
CA ASP A 304 30.48 15.04 -1.21
C ASP A 304 28.99 14.86 -0.98
N GLY A 305 28.27 15.96 -0.91
CA GLY A 305 26.85 16.00 -0.54
C GLY A 305 25.90 15.71 -1.69
N VAL A 306 26.25 16.18 -2.92
CA VAL A 306 25.39 15.97 -4.09
C VAL A 306 25.55 14.54 -4.62
N LYS A 307 24.47 13.78 -4.64
CA LYS A 307 24.42 12.39 -5.13
C LYS A 307 23.98 12.33 -6.59
N ALA A 308 24.23 11.18 -7.24
CA ALA A 308 23.85 10.88 -8.63
C ALA A 308 24.46 11.79 -9.72
N PHE A 309 25.10 12.89 -9.37
CA PHE A 309 25.77 13.83 -10.30
C PHE A 309 27.29 13.75 -10.27
N GLY A 310 27.85 12.58 -10.02
CA GLY A 310 29.29 12.32 -10.07
C GLY A 310 30.03 12.46 -8.74
N SER A 311 29.36 12.36 -7.59
CA SER A 311 29.96 12.56 -6.24
C SER A 311 31.16 11.68 -5.93
N SER A 312 31.20 10.43 -6.41
CA SER A 312 32.36 9.53 -6.20
C SER A 312 33.59 9.93 -6.99
N THR A 313 33.42 10.65 -8.09
CA THR A 313 34.50 11.08 -8.98
C THR A 313 34.93 12.52 -8.72
N MET A 314 34.05 13.38 -8.17
CA MET A 314 34.37 14.77 -7.86
C MET A 314 35.51 14.94 -6.84
N LYS A 315 35.68 13.98 -5.93
CA LYS A 315 36.80 13.94 -4.98
C LYS A 315 38.15 13.65 -5.65
N LYS A 316 38.16 12.91 -6.77
CA LYS A 316 39.38 12.36 -7.38
C LYS A 316 40.08 13.31 -8.35
N GLY A 317 39.62 14.56 -8.49
CA GLY A 317 40.28 15.56 -9.36
C GLY A 317 39.37 16.12 -10.46
N ASP A 318 39.95 16.49 -11.58
CA ASP A 318 39.30 17.25 -12.67
C ASP A 318 38.22 16.43 -13.37
N THR A 319 36.98 16.55 -12.88
CA THR A 319 35.80 15.95 -13.48
C THR A 319 34.83 17.02 -13.98
N MET A 320 34.03 16.69 -15.01
CA MET A 320 33.00 17.61 -15.57
C MET A 320 32.08 18.14 -14.47
N ALA A 321 31.61 17.29 -13.56
CA ALA A 321 30.71 17.70 -12.49
C ALA A 321 31.34 18.74 -11.55
N ARG A 322 32.64 18.57 -11.22
CA ARG A 322 33.38 19.52 -10.41
C ARG A 322 33.57 20.84 -11.10
N MET A 323 33.95 20.80 -12.38
CA MET A 323 34.09 21.97 -13.20
C MET A 323 32.79 22.80 -13.26
N TYR A 324 31.67 22.18 -13.46
CA TYR A 324 30.36 22.87 -13.44
C TYR A 324 30.18 23.65 -12.14
N PHE A 325 30.36 23.01 -11.01
CA PHE A 325 30.14 23.65 -9.70
C PHE A 325 31.17 24.76 -9.44
N GLU A 326 32.43 24.57 -9.78
CA GLU A 326 33.48 25.60 -9.61
C GLU A 326 33.28 26.82 -10.55
N SER A 327 32.85 26.60 -11.78
CA SER A 327 32.56 27.69 -12.71
C SER A 327 31.34 28.51 -12.31
N ILE A 328 30.26 27.84 -11.86
CA ILE A 328 29.06 28.50 -11.32
C ILE A 328 29.43 29.28 -10.06
N GLY A 329 30.23 28.67 -9.14
CA GLY A 329 30.71 29.35 -7.96
C GLY A 329 31.51 30.61 -8.26
N ARG A 330 32.40 30.58 -9.29
CA ARG A 330 33.16 31.76 -9.77
C ARG A 330 32.23 32.83 -10.36
N HIS A 331 31.28 32.44 -11.19
CA HIS A 331 30.33 33.34 -11.82
C HIS A 331 29.50 34.15 -10.83
N TYR A 332 28.99 33.49 -9.81
CA TYR A 332 28.20 34.14 -8.75
C TYR A 332 29.02 34.65 -7.55
N GLY A 333 30.36 34.59 -7.60
CA GLY A 333 31.22 35.05 -6.51
C GLY A 333 31.08 34.24 -5.20
N VAL A 334 30.60 32.99 -5.27
CA VAL A 334 30.39 32.13 -4.11
C VAL A 334 31.53 31.13 -3.98
N ALA A 335 32.29 31.22 -2.87
CA ALA A 335 33.33 30.25 -2.57
C ALA A 335 32.68 28.94 -2.12
N ILE A 336 32.84 27.87 -2.91
CA ILE A 336 32.24 26.54 -2.62
C ILE A 336 33.23 25.54 -2.01
N LYS A 337 34.54 25.76 -2.20
CA LYS A 337 35.60 24.88 -1.71
C LYS A 337 35.60 24.89 -0.17
N ASN A 338 35.49 23.72 0.43
CA ASN A 338 35.45 23.53 1.88
C ASN A 338 34.23 24.17 2.63
N LYS A 339 33.25 24.73 1.93
CA LYS A 339 32.00 25.18 2.54
C LYS A 339 30.97 24.06 2.60
N LYS A 340 30.25 23.95 3.70
CA LYS A 340 29.10 23.05 3.84
C LYS A 340 27.93 23.56 3.01
N ILE A 341 27.13 22.66 2.49
CA ILE A 341 25.95 23.00 1.69
C ILE A 341 24.99 23.91 2.48
N LYS A 342 24.81 23.65 3.77
CA LYS A 342 23.95 24.49 4.63
C LYS A 342 24.41 25.94 4.79
N ASP A 343 25.71 26.21 4.58
CA ASP A 343 26.31 27.53 4.69
C ASP A 343 26.34 28.29 3.36
N LEU A 344 25.83 27.66 2.28
CA LEU A 344 25.71 28.28 0.95
C LEU A 344 24.39 29.07 0.84
N PRO A 345 24.39 30.21 0.12
CA PRO A 345 23.16 30.96 -0.12
C PRO A 345 22.11 30.11 -0.83
N ARG A 346 20.85 30.13 -0.38
CA ARG A 346 19.75 29.33 -0.96
C ARG A 346 19.57 29.59 -2.45
N LYS A 347 19.63 30.87 -2.88
CA LYS A 347 19.57 31.24 -4.31
C LYS A 347 20.67 30.62 -5.16
N PHE A 348 21.88 30.49 -4.62
CA PHE A 348 22.97 29.81 -5.30
C PHE A 348 22.73 28.30 -5.40
N LEU A 349 22.25 27.68 -4.34
CA LEU A 349 21.92 26.26 -4.33
C LEU A 349 20.79 25.94 -5.32
N GLU A 350 19.81 26.83 -5.46
CA GLU A 350 18.75 26.72 -6.47
C GLU A 350 19.31 26.75 -7.91
N LYS A 351 20.30 27.58 -8.17
CA LYS A 351 20.99 27.59 -9.49
C LYS A 351 21.75 26.29 -9.75
N ILE A 352 22.34 25.69 -8.74
CA ILE A 352 22.97 24.36 -8.85
C ILE A 352 21.93 23.28 -9.11
N LEU A 353 20.82 23.27 -8.37
CA LEU A 353 19.80 22.22 -8.45
C LEU A 353 18.93 22.33 -9.70
N TYR A 354 18.43 23.52 -10.00
CA TYR A 354 17.42 23.73 -11.04
C TYR A 354 17.93 24.43 -12.31
N GLY A 355 19.21 24.85 -12.30
CA GLY A 355 19.83 25.45 -13.43
C GLY A 355 19.81 27.00 -13.47
N THR A 356 20.50 27.57 -14.45
CA THR A 356 20.66 29.02 -14.59
C THR A 356 19.59 29.67 -15.47
N GLY A 357 18.68 28.90 -16.07
CA GLY A 357 17.72 29.36 -17.06
C GLY A 357 18.46 29.71 -18.35
N ASP A 358 18.18 30.90 -18.92
CA ASP A 358 18.84 31.38 -20.14
C ASP A 358 20.18 32.10 -19.86
N GLU A 359 20.58 32.19 -18.57
CA GLU A 359 21.82 32.83 -18.15
C GLU A 359 23.04 31.97 -18.55
N GLU A 360 23.88 32.48 -19.41
CA GLU A 360 25.07 31.79 -19.88
C GLU A 360 26.21 31.87 -18.85
N ILE A 361 26.90 30.75 -18.65
CA ILE A 361 28.02 30.61 -17.73
C ILE A 361 29.26 30.21 -18.54
N ASP A 362 30.40 30.82 -18.21
CA ASP A 362 31.71 30.45 -18.78
C ASP A 362 32.28 29.24 -18.04
N PHE A 363 32.32 28.11 -18.72
CA PHE A 363 32.88 26.87 -18.21
C PHE A 363 34.30 26.67 -18.72
N GLU A 364 35.18 26.26 -17.80
CA GLU A 364 36.57 25.99 -18.12
C GLU A 364 36.93 24.59 -17.64
N PHE A 365 37.26 23.71 -18.59
CA PHE A 365 37.64 22.33 -18.34
C PHE A 365 39.11 22.12 -18.64
N SER A 366 39.89 21.79 -17.60
CA SER A 366 41.31 21.44 -17.70
C SER A 366 41.48 19.94 -17.79
N SER A 367 42.14 19.44 -18.82
CA SER A 367 42.47 18.03 -18.99
C SER A 367 43.93 17.88 -19.45
N TYR A 368 44.45 16.65 -19.44
CA TYR A 368 45.79 16.37 -20.01
C TYR A 368 45.94 16.82 -21.49
N ALA A 369 44.83 16.98 -22.21
CA ALA A 369 44.80 17.41 -23.60
C ALA A 369 44.70 18.94 -23.78
N GLY A 370 44.70 19.70 -22.68
CA GLY A 370 44.60 21.17 -22.68
C GLY A 370 43.33 21.71 -22.02
N VAL A 371 43.19 23.04 -22.02
CA VAL A 371 42.06 23.75 -21.42
C VAL A 371 40.99 23.97 -22.50
N ARG A 372 39.80 23.51 -22.30
CA ARG A 372 38.61 23.80 -23.12
C ARG A 372 37.75 24.82 -22.42
N LYS A 373 37.34 25.87 -23.13
CA LYS A 373 36.39 26.89 -22.66
C LYS A 373 35.16 26.85 -23.55
N PHE A 374 34.00 26.94 -22.91
CA PHE A 374 32.75 27.07 -23.62
C PHE A 374 31.74 27.83 -22.75
N THR A 375 30.85 28.55 -23.37
CA THR A 375 29.83 29.36 -22.72
C THR A 375 28.48 28.75 -23.04
N THR A 376 27.69 28.39 -22.00
CA THR A 376 26.37 27.79 -22.14
C THR A 376 25.59 27.97 -20.85
N PRO A 377 24.25 27.95 -20.87
CA PRO A 377 23.45 27.85 -19.66
C PRO A 377 23.71 26.52 -18.94
N PHE A 378 23.62 26.52 -17.64
CA PHE A 378 23.67 25.28 -16.85
C PHE A 378 22.28 24.71 -16.68
N GLU A 379 22.06 23.49 -17.13
CA GLU A 379 20.76 22.79 -17.06
C GLU A 379 20.28 22.58 -15.64
N GLY A 380 21.18 22.40 -14.67
CA GLY A 380 20.86 22.03 -13.30
C GLY A 380 21.02 20.54 -13.02
N VAL A 381 21.22 20.19 -11.77
CA VAL A 381 21.37 18.78 -11.34
C VAL A 381 20.09 18.01 -11.57
N ILE A 382 18.95 18.55 -11.09
CA ILE A 382 17.63 17.90 -11.15
C ILE A 382 17.18 17.69 -12.59
N PRO A 383 17.11 18.72 -13.46
CA PRO A 383 16.74 18.52 -14.85
C PRO A 383 17.68 17.56 -15.61
N THR A 384 18.98 17.62 -15.34
CA THR A 384 19.93 16.66 -15.93
C THR A 384 19.62 15.21 -15.54
N LEU A 385 19.29 14.93 -14.26
CA LEU A 385 18.94 13.60 -13.80
C LEU A 385 17.60 13.13 -14.39
N GLU A 386 16.60 14.00 -14.46
CA GLU A 386 15.29 13.73 -15.09
C GLU A 386 15.46 13.39 -16.58
N ARG A 387 16.23 14.17 -17.30
CA ARG A 387 16.54 13.91 -18.72
C ARG A 387 17.24 12.56 -18.88
N ARG A 388 18.28 12.28 -18.08
CA ARG A 388 19.00 11.00 -18.12
C ARG A 388 18.12 9.80 -17.76
N HIS A 389 17.22 9.94 -16.82
CA HIS A 389 16.23 8.91 -16.49
C HIS A 389 15.32 8.61 -17.69
N ASN A 390 14.84 9.64 -18.36
CA ASN A 390 13.92 9.50 -19.51
C ASN A 390 14.62 8.94 -20.76
N GLU A 391 15.88 9.33 -21.02
CA GLU A 391 16.64 8.96 -22.22
C GLU A 391 17.33 7.59 -22.10
N THR A 392 17.58 7.10 -20.89
CA THR A 392 18.34 5.85 -20.72
C THR A 392 17.55 4.63 -21.19
N LYS A 393 18.22 3.76 -21.96
CA LYS A 393 17.70 2.46 -22.40
C LYS A 393 18.06 1.33 -21.42
N SER A 394 18.94 1.58 -20.46
CA SER A 394 19.39 0.60 -19.47
C SER A 394 18.44 0.57 -18.28
N GLN A 395 17.81 -0.56 -18.03
CA GLN A 395 16.94 -0.73 -16.85
C GLN A 395 17.69 -0.47 -15.54
N GLY A 396 18.91 -0.98 -15.41
CA GLY A 396 19.73 -0.76 -14.21
C GLY A 396 20.07 0.71 -13.96
N MET A 397 20.25 1.52 -15.04
CA MET A 397 20.44 2.97 -14.89
C MET A 397 19.14 3.68 -14.56
N ARG A 398 18.01 3.22 -15.09
CA ARG A 398 16.69 3.74 -14.71
C ARG A 398 16.41 3.50 -13.23
N ASP A 399 16.57 2.26 -12.76
CA ASP A 399 16.44 1.89 -11.35
C ASP A 399 17.39 2.71 -10.45
N PHE A 400 18.61 3.02 -10.94
CA PHE A 400 19.55 3.87 -10.22
C PHE A 400 19.05 5.31 -10.06
N TYR A 401 18.46 5.91 -11.09
CA TYR A 401 17.91 7.28 -10.99
C TYR A 401 16.65 7.30 -10.14
N GLU A 402 15.82 6.26 -10.19
CA GLU A 402 14.60 6.11 -9.38
C GLU A 402 14.89 6.12 -7.88
N LEU A 403 16.09 5.74 -7.43
CA LEU A 403 16.52 5.87 -6.03
C LEU A 403 16.54 7.33 -5.52
N TYR A 404 16.57 8.29 -6.42
CA TYR A 404 16.59 9.73 -6.12
C TYR A 404 15.26 10.43 -6.42
N MET A 405 14.23 9.65 -6.73
CA MET A 405 12.88 10.15 -6.98
C MET A 405 11.97 9.84 -5.76
N SER A 406 11.02 10.73 -5.53
CA SER A 406 9.96 10.51 -4.55
C SER A 406 8.59 10.83 -5.15
N GLU A 407 7.56 10.28 -4.53
CA GLU A 407 6.17 10.59 -4.83
C GLU A 407 5.83 11.96 -4.26
N LEU A 408 5.69 12.96 -5.11
CA LEU A 408 5.26 14.30 -4.72
C LEU A 408 3.82 14.54 -5.18
N PRO A 409 2.97 15.21 -4.36
CA PRO A 409 1.62 15.54 -4.77
C PRO A 409 1.60 16.24 -6.12
N CYS A 410 0.69 15.85 -7.00
CA CYS A 410 0.53 16.48 -8.30
C CYS A 410 0.24 17.97 -8.12
N ASP A 411 1.00 18.83 -8.76
CA ASP A 411 0.90 20.29 -8.68
C ASP A 411 -0.37 20.87 -9.32
N GLU A 412 -1.12 20.07 -10.10
CA GLU A 412 -2.39 20.47 -10.68
C GLU A 412 -3.60 20.10 -9.80
N CYS A 413 -3.67 18.85 -9.34
CA CYS A 413 -4.79 18.38 -8.52
C CYS A 413 -4.48 18.32 -7.02
N HIS A 414 -3.25 18.60 -6.60
CA HIS A 414 -2.80 18.61 -5.19
C HIS A 414 -3.13 17.32 -4.42
N GLY A 415 -3.07 16.18 -5.09
CA GLY A 415 -3.40 14.88 -4.52
C GLY A 415 -4.83 14.39 -4.77
N ALA A 416 -5.75 15.27 -5.18
CA ALA A 416 -7.17 14.95 -5.34
C ALA A 416 -7.50 13.97 -6.49
N ARG A 417 -6.54 13.63 -7.36
CA ARG A 417 -6.68 12.67 -8.48
C ARG A 417 -7.66 13.07 -9.59
N LEU A 418 -8.57 14.00 -9.34
CA LEU A 418 -9.65 14.45 -10.22
C LEU A 418 -9.35 15.82 -10.84
N LYS A 419 -10.07 16.14 -11.92
CA LYS A 419 -10.06 17.47 -12.55
C LYS A 419 -10.61 18.52 -11.59
N LYS A 420 -10.11 19.76 -11.70
CA LYS A 420 -10.52 20.90 -10.83
C LYS A 420 -12.01 21.18 -10.92
N GLU A 421 -12.60 21.07 -12.12
CA GLU A 421 -14.02 21.31 -12.35
C GLU A 421 -14.89 20.33 -11.55
N ILE A 422 -14.47 19.06 -11.46
CA ILE A 422 -15.22 18.03 -10.73
C ILE A 422 -15.15 18.26 -9.22
N LEU A 423 -14.04 18.77 -8.73
CA LEU A 423 -13.89 19.15 -7.32
C LEU A 423 -14.75 20.36 -6.93
N CYS A 424 -15.33 21.08 -7.91
CA CYS A 424 -16.29 22.14 -7.64
C CYS A 424 -17.73 21.61 -7.40
N ILE A 425 -17.96 20.29 -7.49
CA ILE A 425 -19.26 19.68 -7.16
C ILE A 425 -19.23 19.25 -5.69
N LYS A 426 -20.18 19.74 -4.90
CA LYS A 426 -20.16 19.60 -3.43
C LYS A 426 -21.46 19.03 -2.89
N ILE A 427 -21.36 18.30 -1.78
CA ILE A 427 -22.47 17.88 -0.91
C ILE A 427 -22.15 18.38 0.50
N GLY A 428 -23.07 19.06 1.17
CA GLY A 428 -22.81 19.64 2.49
C GLY A 428 -21.58 20.56 2.52
N GLY A 429 -21.31 21.28 1.41
CA GLY A 429 -20.16 22.18 1.28
C GLY A 429 -18.82 21.50 0.96
N LYS A 430 -18.73 20.16 0.91
CA LYS A 430 -17.51 19.40 0.70
C LYS A 430 -17.52 18.66 -0.65
N ASN A 431 -16.38 18.62 -1.33
CA ASN A 431 -16.20 17.84 -2.55
C ASN A 431 -15.87 16.37 -2.22
N ILE A 432 -15.92 15.51 -3.25
CA ILE A 432 -15.72 14.08 -3.07
C ILE A 432 -14.33 13.73 -2.49
N ASN A 433 -13.28 14.49 -2.83
CA ASN A 433 -11.95 14.25 -2.30
C ASN A 433 -11.87 14.62 -0.80
N GLU A 434 -12.36 15.82 -0.43
CA GLU A 434 -12.40 16.25 0.96
C GLU A 434 -13.14 15.27 1.87
N VAL A 435 -14.19 14.64 1.34
CA VAL A 435 -14.99 13.66 2.08
C VAL A 435 -14.28 12.30 2.15
N THR A 436 -13.62 11.88 1.09
CA THR A 436 -12.85 10.62 1.10
C THR A 436 -11.54 10.71 1.88
N ASP A 437 -11.04 11.90 2.14
CA ASP A 437 -9.86 12.15 2.98
C ASP A 437 -10.19 12.15 4.50
N MET A 438 -11.47 12.18 4.86
CA MET A 438 -11.91 11.99 6.24
C MET A 438 -11.64 10.56 6.71
N SER A 439 -11.41 10.39 8.01
CA SER A 439 -11.45 9.05 8.60
C SER A 439 -12.84 8.43 8.42
N ILE A 440 -12.89 7.09 8.38
CA ILE A 440 -14.15 6.35 8.18
C ILE A 440 -15.19 6.77 9.20
N ARG A 441 -14.81 7.01 10.47
CA ARG A 441 -15.70 7.50 11.51
C ARG A 441 -16.22 8.91 11.20
N GLN A 442 -15.31 9.85 10.86
CA GLN A 442 -15.71 11.22 10.50
C GLN A 442 -16.60 11.25 9.26
N LEU A 443 -16.31 10.43 8.27
CA LEU A 443 -17.11 10.30 7.06
C LEU A 443 -18.51 9.82 7.38
N GLN A 444 -18.66 8.79 8.24
CA GLN A 444 -19.96 8.29 8.65
C GLN A 444 -20.78 9.36 9.38
N GLU A 445 -20.16 10.06 10.32
CA GLU A 445 -20.79 11.17 11.06
C GLU A 445 -21.20 12.32 10.12
N PHE A 446 -20.34 12.68 9.17
CA PHE A 446 -20.65 13.69 8.16
C PHE A 446 -21.86 13.31 7.31
N LEU A 447 -21.90 12.10 6.78
CA LEU A 447 -23.01 11.63 5.91
C LEU A 447 -24.33 11.48 6.66
N ARG A 448 -24.30 11.09 7.94
CA ARG A 448 -25.50 11.02 8.80
C ARG A 448 -26.09 12.41 9.11
N ASN A 449 -25.24 13.43 9.21
CA ASN A 449 -25.62 14.78 9.60
C ASN A 449 -25.74 15.77 8.42
N VAL A 450 -25.49 15.33 7.18
CA VAL A 450 -25.54 16.21 6.01
C VAL A 450 -26.96 16.72 5.75
N GLU A 451 -27.10 18.02 5.63
CA GLU A 451 -28.37 18.67 5.28
C GLU A 451 -28.66 18.52 3.78
N LEU A 452 -29.73 17.82 3.46
CA LEU A 452 -30.23 17.60 2.10
C LEU A 452 -31.66 18.12 1.99
N THR A 453 -32.00 18.68 0.85
CA THR A 453 -33.40 19.04 0.54
C THR A 453 -34.26 17.77 0.51
N VAL A 454 -35.56 17.92 0.66
CA VAL A 454 -36.51 16.79 0.64
C VAL A 454 -36.36 15.94 -0.62
N SER A 455 -36.24 16.56 -1.79
CA SER A 455 -36.01 15.86 -3.05
C SER A 455 -34.63 15.11 -3.08
N GLN A 456 -33.58 15.77 -2.65
CA GLN A 456 -32.25 15.15 -2.56
C GLN A 456 -32.23 13.97 -1.59
N LYS A 457 -32.92 14.10 -0.46
CA LYS A 457 -33.02 13.03 0.53
C LYS A 457 -33.73 11.79 -0.03
N MET A 458 -34.83 11.98 -0.76
CA MET A 458 -35.54 10.85 -1.43
C MET A 458 -34.64 10.11 -2.44
N ILE A 459 -33.78 10.83 -3.17
CA ILE A 459 -32.85 10.24 -4.13
C ILE A 459 -31.68 9.56 -3.42
N ALA A 460 -31.17 10.15 -2.35
CA ALA A 460 -29.96 9.71 -1.66
C ALA A 460 -30.18 8.58 -0.66
N ASP A 461 -31.42 8.37 -0.15
CA ASP A 461 -31.71 7.51 1.00
C ASP A 461 -31.15 6.08 0.85
N MET A 462 -31.39 5.44 -0.28
CA MET A 462 -30.89 4.09 -0.56
C MET A 462 -29.36 4.07 -0.66
N ILE A 463 -28.76 5.08 -1.29
CA ILE A 463 -27.31 5.17 -1.47
C ILE A 463 -26.62 5.40 -0.13
N LEU A 464 -27.16 6.30 0.69
CA LEU A 464 -26.63 6.61 2.02
C LEU A 464 -26.72 5.40 2.96
N LYS A 465 -27.80 4.62 2.91
CA LYS A 465 -27.93 3.38 3.69
C LYS A 465 -26.84 2.35 3.32
N GLU A 466 -26.59 2.17 2.03
CA GLU A 466 -25.53 1.25 1.57
C GLU A 466 -24.14 1.73 2.00
N ILE A 467 -23.87 3.03 1.87
CA ILE A 467 -22.61 3.60 2.33
C ILE A 467 -22.45 3.45 3.85
N ASP A 468 -23.48 3.80 4.63
CA ASP A 468 -23.47 3.73 6.09
C ASP A 468 -23.23 2.30 6.57
N SER A 469 -23.91 1.32 5.99
CA SER A 469 -23.72 -0.10 6.30
C SER A 469 -22.28 -0.57 6.05
N ARG A 470 -21.71 -0.23 4.89
CA ARG A 470 -20.32 -0.60 4.54
C ARG A 470 -19.28 0.11 5.41
N LEU A 471 -19.51 1.39 5.75
CA LEU A 471 -18.66 2.12 6.71
C LEU A 471 -18.74 1.48 8.10
N GLN A 472 -19.94 1.06 8.54
CA GLN A 472 -20.14 0.40 9.82
C GLN A 472 -19.36 -0.93 9.88
N PHE A 473 -19.33 -1.74 8.81
CA PHE A 473 -18.52 -2.95 8.79
C PHE A 473 -17.02 -2.68 8.93
N LEU A 474 -16.52 -1.58 8.32
CA LEU A 474 -15.12 -1.19 8.50
C LEU A 474 -14.83 -0.74 9.95
N ILE A 475 -15.78 -0.08 10.60
CA ILE A 475 -15.68 0.29 12.02
C ILE A 475 -15.72 -0.95 12.90
N ASP A 476 -16.61 -1.91 12.62
CA ASP A 476 -16.76 -3.15 13.38
C ASP A 476 -15.48 -4.03 13.34
N VAL A 477 -14.67 -3.93 12.29
CA VAL A 477 -13.37 -4.62 12.20
C VAL A 477 -12.18 -3.75 12.69
N GLY A 478 -12.45 -2.61 13.34
CA GLY A 478 -11.42 -1.75 13.94
C GLY A 478 -10.61 -0.89 12.94
N LEU A 479 -11.18 -0.56 11.78
CA LEU A 479 -10.52 0.25 10.74
C LEU A 479 -11.06 1.70 10.66
N GLU A 480 -11.67 2.19 11.71
CA GLU A 480 -12.31 3.51 11.78
C GLU A 480 -11.39 4.69 11.51
N TYR A 481 -10.09 4.51 11.74
CA TYR A 481 -9.05 5.53 11.55
C TYR A 481 -8.57 5.67 10.10
N LEU A 482 -8.85 4.70 9.22
CA LEU A 482 -8.46 4.77 7.81
C LEU A 482 -9.28 5.83 7.07
N THR A 483 -8.72 6.30 5.94
CA THR A 483 -9.41 7.15 4.98
C THR A 483 -9.72 6.38 3.70
N LEU A 484 -10.81 6.71 3.01
CA LEU A 484 -11.15 6.04 1.75
C LEU A 484 -10.16 6.35 0.61
N SER A 485 -9.49 7.51 0.68
CA SER A 485 -8.47 7.94 -0.29
C SER A 485 -7.15 7.20 -0.15
N ARG A 486 -6.88 6.55 1.01
CA ARG A 486 -5.62 5.85 1.28
C ARG A 486 -5.37 4.77 0.24
N SER A 487 -4.16 4.77 -0.33
CA SER A 487 -3.74 3.78 -1.31
C SER A 487 -3.69 2.38 -0.70
N ALA A 488 -4.26 1.39 -1.41
CA ALA A 488 -4.26 0.00 -0.97
C ALA A 488 -2.84 -0.58 -0.83
N GLY A 489 -1.87 -0.07 -1.58
CA GLY A 489 -0.47 -0.48 -1.49
C GLY A 489 0.25 -0.05 -0.20
N THR A 490 -0.32 0.91 0.55
CA THR A 490 0.24 1.40 1.83
C THR A 490 -0.36 0.72 3.06
N LEU A 491 -1.29 -0.20 2.86
CA LEU A 491 -1.94 -0.94 3.94
C LEU A 491 -1.01 -2.04 4.47
N SER A 492 -1.04 -2.26 5.77
CA SER A 492 -0.46 -3.47 6.37
C SER A 492 -1.24 -4.71 5.92
N GLY A 493 -0.62 -5.89 6.05
CA GLY A 493 -1.28 -7.16 5.72
C GLY A 493 -2.59 -7.35 6.49
N GLY A 494 -2.60 -7.07 7.78
CA GLY A 494 -3.79 -7.16 8.62
C GLY A 494 -4.87 -6.12 8.26
N GLU A 495 -4.50 -4.87 7.92
CA GLU A 495 -5.47 -3.87 7.45
C GLU A 495 -6.16 -4.32 6.16
N ALA A 496 -5.38 -4.80 5.18
CA ALA A 496 -5.91 -5.29 3.90
C ALA A 496 -6.82 -6.50 4.08
N GLN A 497 -6.48 -7.43 4.97
CA GLN A 497 -7.28 -8.61 5.29
C GLN A 497 -8.62 -8.22 5.94
N ARG A 498 -8.60 -7.31 6.92
CA ARG A 498 -9.83 -6.81 7.57
C ARG A 498 -10.73 -6.03 6.61
N ILE A 499 -10.18 -5.28 5.67
CA ILE A 499 -10.97 -4.66 4.61
C ILE A 499 -11.72 -5.71 3.79
N ARG A 500 -11.05 -6.80 3.41
CA ARG A 500 -11.71 -7.90 2.69
C ARG A 500 -12.78 -8.58 3.55
N LEU A 501 -12.49 -8.82 4.82
CA LEU A 501 -13.47 -9.38 5.75
C LEU A 501 -14.71 -8.49 5.83
N ALA A 502 -14.55 -7.19 6.03
CA ALA A 502 -15.64 -6.23 6.05
C ALA A 502 -16.46 -6.23 4.75
N THR A 503 -15.78 -6.32 3.60
CA THR A 503 -16.44 -6.40 2.28
C THR A 503 -17.26 -7.69 2.13
N GLN A 504 -16.73 -8.82 2.61
CA GLN A 504 -17.46 -10.11 2.55
C GLN A 504 -18.69 -10.13 3.47
N ILE A 505 -18.59 -9.57 4.68
CA ILE A 505 -19.74 -9.40 5.57
C ILE A 505 -20.82 -8.56 4.90
N GLY A 506 -20.40 -7.46 4.26
CA GLY A 506 -21.30 -6.58 3.50
C GLY A 506 -22.00 -7.24 2.33
N SER A 507 -21.48 -8.35 1.81
CA SER A 507 -22.13 -9.12 0.73
C SER A 507 -23.37 -9.90 1.18
N GLY A 508 -23.53 -10.13 2.50
CA GLY A 508 -24.67 -10.86 3.07
C GLY A 508 -24.78 -12.32 2.62
N LEU A 509 -23.69 -12.94 2.16
CA LEU A 509 -23.68 -14.33 1.72
C LEU A 509 -23.94 -15.27 2.90
N THR A 510 -24.74 -16.32 2.67
CA THR A 510 -25.10 -17.35 3.64
C THR A 510 -24.78 -18.75 3.12
N GLY A 511 -24.49 -19.70 4.02
CA GLY A 511 -24.16 -21.08 3.66
C GLY A 511 -22.77 -21.26 3.05
N VAL A 512 -21.87 -20.31 3.25
CA VAL A 512 -20.50 -20.30 2.73
C VAL A 512 -19.51 -20.81 3.78
N LEU A 513 -18.43 -21.45 3.34
CA LEU A 513 -17.27 -21.75 4.18
C LEU A 513 -16.24 -20.62 4.02
N TYR A 514 -16.09 -19.78 5.05
CA TYR A 514 -15.02 -18.78 5.10
C TYR A 514 -13.77 -19.37 5.72
N ILE A 515 -12.64 -19.22 5.06
CA ILE A 515 -11.33 -19.67 5.55
C ILE A 515 -10.46 -18.42 5.73
N LEU A 516 -10.06 -18.15 6.98
CA LEU A 516 -9.30 -16.96 7.35
C LEU A 516 -7.92 -17.37 7.87
N ASP A 517 -6.89 -16.59 7.46
CA ASP A 517 -5.50 -16.79 7.90
C ASP A 517 -5.11 -15.70 8.89
N GLU A 518 -5.07 -16.05 10.17
CA GLU A 518 -4.62 -15.19 11.27
C GLU A 518 -5.24 -13.76 11.25
N PRO A 519 -6.56 -13.63 11.30
CA PRO A 519 -7.22 -12.32 11.17
C PRO A 519 -6.95 -11.35 12.33
N SER A 520 -6.47 -11.82 13.50
CA SER A 520 -6.10 -11.01 14.66
C SER A 520 -4.74 -10.31 14.52
N ILE A 521 -4.01 -10.56 13.44
CA ILE A 521 -2.65 -10.03 13.23
C ILE A 521 -2.59 -8.50 13.35
N GLY A 522 -1.61 -8.01 14.12
CA GLY A 522 -1.35 -6.57 14.30
C GLY A 522 -2.49 -5.82 15.00
N LEU A 523 -3.39 -6.54 15.67
CA LEU A 523 -4.44 -5.95 16.48
C LEU A 523 -4.01 -5.79 17.94
N HIS A 524 -4.38 -4.64 18.50
CA HIS A 524 -4.44 -4.47 19.94
C HIS A 524 -5.59 -5.30 20.52
N GLN A 525 -5.47 -5.77 21.75
CA GLN A 525 -6.47 -6.63 22.38
C GLN A 525 -7.90 -6.05 22.32
N ARG A 526 -8.04 -4.74 22.56
CA ARG A 526 -9.30 -4.01 22.42
C ARG A 526 -9.96 -4.16 21.04
N ASP A 527 -9.13 -4.14 19.97
CA ASP A 527 -9.64 -4.24 18.60
C ASP A 527 -9.92 -5.70 18.23
N ASN A 528 -9.24 -6.67 18.89
CA ASN A 528 -9.48 -8.09 18.74
C ASN A 528 -10.89 -8.49 19.21
N ASP A 529 -11.38 -7.90 20.29
CA ASP A 529 -12.76 -8.13 20.77
C ASP A 529 -13.80 -7.74 19.71
N LYS A 530 -13.59 -6.64 19.00
CA LYS A 530 -14.45 -6.20 17.88
C LYS A 530 -14.41 -7.22 16.73
N LEU A 531 -13.22 -7.71 16.39
CA LEU A 531 -13.05 -8.73 15.37
C LEU A 531 -13.79 -10.02 15.73
N ILE A 532 -13.62 -10.52 16.96
CA ILE A 532 -14.31 -11.74 17.45
C ILE A 532 -15.83 -11.56 17.37
N ALA A 533 -16.35 -10.42 17.81
CA ALA A 533 -17.78 -10.12 17.70
C ALA A 533 -18.26 -10.14 16.23
N THR A 534 -17.43 -9.64 15.32
CA THR A 534 -17.70 -9.62 13.89
C THR A 534 -17.69 -11.04 13.28
N LEU A 535 -16.73 -11.89 13.66
CA LEU A 535 -16.70 -13.30 13.25
C LEU A 535 -17.93 -14.06 13.73
N LYS A 536 -18.36 -13.83 14.98
CA LYS A 536 -19.59 -14.41 15.51
C LYS A 536 -20.85 -13.96 14.73
N LYS A 537 -20.94 -12.67 14.37
CA LYS A 537 -22.03 -12.18 13.52
C LYS A 537 -22.03 -12.91 12.15
N LEU A 538 -20.87 -13.08 11.53
CA LEU A 538 -20.76 -13.77 10.23
C LEU A 538 -21.17 -15.25 10.34
N ARG A 539 -20.81 -15.93 11.43
CA ARG A 539 -21.27 -17.28 11.75
C ARG A 539 -22.79 -17.34 11.91
N ASP A 540 -23.35 -16.42 12.70
CA ASP A 540 -24.78 -16.38 13.03
C ASP A 540 -25.67 -16.08 11.80
N LEU A 541 -25.10 -15.60 10.70
CA LEU A 541 -25.76 -15.54 9.38
C LEU A 541 -25.90 -16.92 8.70
N GLY A 542 -25.45 -18.01 9.34
CA GLY A 542 -25.51 -19.37 8.77
C GLY A 542 -24.31 -19.72 7.92
N ASN A 543 -23.13 -19.21 8.27
CA ASN A 543 -21.86 -19.52 7.61
C ASN A 543 -20.97 -20.39 8.51
N THR A 544 -20.15 -21.21 7.88
CA THR A 544 -19.07 -21.93 8.56
C THR A 544 -17.79 -21.12 8.46
N LEU A 545 -17.15 -20.89 9.61
CA LEU A 545 -15.87 -20.16 9.65
C LEU A 545 -14.77 -21.10 10.10
N LEU A 546 -13.75 -21.24 9.30
CA LEU A 546 -12.52 -21.95 9.63
C LEU A 546 -11.40 -20.92 9.74
N VAL A 547 -10.88 -20.71 10.94
CA VAL A 547 -9.90 -19.66 11.22
C VAL A 547 -8.59 -20.32 11.66
N VAL A 548 -7.52 -20.09 10.92
CA VAL A 548 -6.16 -20.43 11.38
C VAL A 548 -5.74 -19.33 12.35
N GLU A 549 -5.56 -19.68 13.63
CA GLU A 549 -5.30 -18.68 14.66
C GLU A 549 -4.42 -19.20 15.80
N HIS A 550 -3.78 -18.22 16.47
CA HIS A 550 -2.90 -18.44 17.60
C HIS A 550 -3.28 -17.60 18.82
N ASP A 551 -4.24 -16.69 18.64
CA ASP A 551 -4.73 -15.80 19.70
C ASP A 551 -5.62 -16.57 20.69
N GLU A 552 -5.33 -16.37 21.96
CA GLU A 552 -6.00 -17.07 23.07
C GLU A 552 -7.49 -16.70 23.15
N ASP A 553 -7.85 -15.42 23.00
CA ASP A 553 -9.24 -14.97 23.12
C ASP A 553 -10.09 -15.48 21.95
N THR A 554 -9.52 -15.56 20.75
CA THR A 554 -10.18 -16.18 19.60
C THR A 554 -10.40 -17.68 19.81
N MET A 555 -9.43 -18.39 20.41
CA MET A 555 -9.60 -19.81 20.77
C MET A 555 -10.71 -20.02 21.81
N TYR A 556 -10.79 -19.17 22.84
CA TYR A 556 -11.91 -19.25 23.82
C TYR A 556 -13.27 -18.89 23.20
N ALA A 557 -13.29 -18.05 22.19
CA ALA A 557 -14.52 -17.65 21.51
C ALA A 557 -15.01 -18.67 20.48
N ALA A 558 -14.17 -19.66 20.10
CA ALA A 558 -14.49 -20.67 19.11
C ALA A 558 -15.48 -21.72 19.64
N ASP A 559 -16.35 -22.21 18.76
CA ASP A 559 -17.24 -23.35 19.04
C ASP A 559 -16.45 -24.68 19.07
N GLN A 560 -15.34 -24.74 18.29
CA GLN A 560 -14.45 -25.90 18.23
C GLN A 560 -13.03 -25.47 17.89
N ILE A 561 -12.05 -26.14 18.47
CA ILE A 561 -10.63 -25.99 18.18
C ILE A 561 -10.10 -27.30 17.61
N ILE A 562 -9.24 -27.22 16.62
CA ILE A 562 -8.49 -28.32 16.02
C ILE A 562 -7.00 -28.00 16.20
N ASP A 563 -6.32 -28.76 17.03
CA ASP A 563 -4.88 -28.62 17.29
C ASP A 563 -4.08 -29.58 16.42
N ILE A 564 -3.18 -29.01 15.57
CA ILE A 564 -2.37 -29.79 14.64
C ILE A 564 -0.91 -29.79 15.10
N GLY A 565 -0.35 -30.97 15.25
CA GLY A 565 0.99 -31.19 15.77
C GLY A 565 1.57 -32.56 15.45
N PRO A 566 2.38 -33.14 16.37
CA PRO A 566 2.92 -32.54 17.58
C PRO A 566 4.09 -31.57 17.34
N GLY A 567 4.70 -31.58 16.17
CA GLY A 567 5.86 -30.76 15.80
C GLY A 567 5.63 -30.00 14.50
N ALA A 568 6.71 -29.52 13.90
CA ALA A 568 6.74 -28.83 12.61
C ALA A 568 7.27 -29.75 11.50
N GLY A 569 6.94 -29.45 10.25
CA GLY A 569 7.41 -30.19 9.07
C GLY A 569 7.08 -31.68 9.13
N VAL A 570 8.09 -32.55 8.99
CA VAL A 570 7.91 -34.00 9.01
C VAL A 570 7.41 -34.55 10.36
N HIS A 571 7.61 -33.79 11.42
CA HIS A 571 7.14 -34.15 12.78
C HIS A 571 5.71 -33.63 13.07
N GLY A 572 5.12 -32.88 12.15
CA GLY A 572 3.76 -32.35 12.21
C GLY A 572 2.72 -33.23 11.50
N GLY A 573 1.63 -32.62 11.11
CA GLY A 573 0.63 -33.17 10.22
C GLY A 573 -0.34 -34.16 10.86
N GLN A 574 -0.52 -34.16 12.20
CA GLN A 574 -1.48 -34.99 12.92
C GLN A 574 -2.45 -34.11 13.72
N VAL A 575 -3.68 -34.56 13.86
CA VAL A 575 -4.63 -33.94 14.79
C VAL A 575 -4.30 -34.41 16.20
N MET A 576 -3.83 -33.48 17.04
CA MET A 576 -3.45 -33.76 18.42
C MET A 576 -4.64 -33.69 19.36
N ALA A 577 -5.53 -32.75 19.08
CA ALA A 577 -6.70 -32.51 19.89
C ALA A 577 -7.82 -31.89 19.04
N GLN A 578 -9.06 -32.20 19.40
CA GLN A 578 -10.26 -31.63 18.80
C GLN A 578 -11.33 -31.48 19.89
N GLY A 579 -11.95 -30.31 20.02
CA GLY A 579 -12.98 -30.03 21.01
C GLY A 579 -13.08 -28.55 21.34
N THR A 580 -13.78 -28.23 22.40
CA THR A 580 -13.86 -26.86 22.97
C THR A 580 -12.54 -26.47 23.65
N ALA A 581 -12.33 -25.20 23.95
CA ALA A 581 -11.14 -24.75 24.68
C ALA A 581 -10.94 -25.48 26.02
N GLU A 582 -12.02 -25.72 26.74
CA GLU A 582 -11.98 -26.44 28.02
C GLU A 582 -11.63 -27.94 27.88
N GLU A 583 -12.06 -28.58 26.79
CA GLU A 583 -11.67 -29.97 26.49
C GLU A 583 -10.21 -30.06 26.13
N ILE A 584 -9.71 -29.13 25.28
CA ILE A 584 -8.32 -29.07 24.84
C ILE A 584 -7.35 -28.92 26.03
N LYS A 585 -7.69 -28.12 27.04
CA LYS A 585 -6.88 -27.95 28.26
C LYS A 585 -6.57 -29.28 28.97
N ASN A 586 -7.48 -30.23 28.86
CA ASN A 586 -7.39 -31.52 29.57
C ASN A 586 -6.73 -32.61 28.72
N ILE A 587 -6.47 -32.38 27.42
CA ILE A 587 -5.87 -33.40 26.56
C ILE A 587 -4.36 -33.47 26.83
N PRO A 588 -3.82 -34.64 27.20
CA PRO A 588 -2.39 -34.81 27.36
C PRO A 588 -1.67 -34.72 26.01
N ASN A 589 -0.45 -34.22 26.00
CA ASN A 589 0.39 -34.05 24.83
C ASN A 589 -0.04 -32.96 23.79
N SER A 590 -1.08 -32.19 24.07
CA SER A 590 -1.39 -31.00 23.32
C SER A 590 -0.55 -29.84 23.85
N ILE A 591 0.35 -29.32 23.02
CA ILE A 591 1.17 -28.13 23.37
C ILE A 591 0.26 -26.91 23.57
N THR A 592 -0.73 -26.73 22.72
CA THR A 592 -1.77 -25.69 22.86
C THR A 592 -2.50 -25.84 24.20
N GLY A 593 -2.92 -27.06 24.56
CA GLY A 593 -3.58 -27.35 25.83
C GLY A 593 -2.68 -27.07 27.06
N ASP A 594 -1.37 -27.29 26.94
CA ASP A 594 -0.42 -26.97 28.02
C ASP A 594 -0.36 -25.48 28.34
N TYR A 595 -0.41 -24.62 27.28
CA TYR A 595 -0.41 -23.15 27.46
C TYR A 595 -1.79 -22.63 27.89
N LEU A 596 -2.87 -23.10 27.29
CA LEU A 596 -4.24 -22.71 27.69
C LEU A 596 -4.60 -23.08 29.12
N SER A 597 -4.03 -24.19 29.64
CA SER A 597 -4.24 -24.63 31.03
C SER A 597 -3.27 -23.97 32.02
N GLY A 598 -2.29 -23.23 31.56
CA GLY A 598 -1.25 -22.64 32.41
C GLY A 598 -0.17 -23.61 32.87
N ARG A 599 -0.19 -24.89 32.42
CA ARG A 599 0.90 -25.86 32.72
C ARG A 599 2.25 -25.40 32.19
N LYS A 600 2.22 -24.69 31.02
CA LYS A 600 3.37 -23.97 30.49
C LYS A 600 3.00 -22.51 30.34
N GLN A 601 3.91 -21.62 30.69
CA GLN A 601 3.71 -20.17 30.57
C GLN A 601 5.02 -19.45 30.34
N ILE A 602 4.94 -18.28 29.71
CA ILE A 602 6.07 -17.34 29.60
C ILE A 602 6.15 -16.59 30.91
N HIS A 603 7.27 -16.72 31.62
CA HIS A 603 7.42 -16.12 32.94
C HIS A 603 7.70 -14.62 32.87
N VAL A 604 7.13 -13.88 33.81
CA VAL A 604 7.49 -12.46 34.03
C VAL A 604 8.87 -12.42 34.67
N PRO A 605 9.83 -11.62 34.15
CA PRO A 605 11.13 -11.46 34.79
C PRO A 605 11.01 -10.95 36.22
N SER A 606 11.70 -11.59 37.17
CA SER A 606 11.69 -11.19 38.59
C SER A 606 12.25 -9.80 38.85
N THR A 607 13.12 -9.34 37.97
CA THR A 607 13.76 -8.01 38.04
C THR A 607 13.84 -7.39 36.65
N ARG A 608 13.52 -6.09 36.53
CA ARG A 608 13.69 -5.35 35.27
C ARG A 608 15.08 -4.75 35.19
N ARG A 609 15.69 -4.83 33.99
CA ARG A 609 16.99 -4.22 33.74
C ARG A 609 16.89 -2.69 33.83
N LYS A 610 17.89 -2.06 34.51
CA LYS A 610 17.94 -0.59 34.64
C LYS A 610 18.66 0.11 33.49
N GLY A 611 19.21 -0.68 32.55
CA GLY A 611 19.97 -0.16 31.42
C GLY A 611 21.33 0.46 31.84
N ASN A 612 21.98 1.05 30.86
CA ASN A 612 23.32 1.64 31.03
C ASN A 612 23.28 3.17 31.32
N LYS A 613 22.14 3.71 31.73
CA LYS A 613 21.85 5.15 31.96
C LYS A 613 22.00 6.06 30.74
N LYS A 614 22.17 5.50 29.54
CA LYS A 614 22.20 6.20 28.27
C LYS A 614 20.87 6.00 27.56
N CYS A 615 20.49 6.95 26.72
CA CYS A 615 19.28 6.87 25.93
C CYS A 615 19.46 7.46 24.54
N ILE A 616 18.62 7.04 23.61
CA ILE A 616 18.35 7.77 22.38
C ILE A 616 17.08 8.58 22.63
N GLU A 617 17.12 9.88 22.31
CA GLU A 617 15.98 10.79 22.47
C GLU A 617 15.55 11.31 21.10
N VAL A 618 14.34 10.99 20.70
CA VAL A 618 13.63 11.63 19.57
C VAL A 618 12.97 12.89 20.10
N VAL A 619 13.25 14.04 19.48
CA VAL A 619 12.76 15.34 19.94
C VAL A 619 11.80 15.93 18.92
N GLU A 620 10.59 16.28 19.38
CA GLU A 620 9.56 16.96 18.59
C GLU A 620 9.27 16.26 17.24
N ALA A 621 8.85 14.99 17.31
CA ALA A 621 8.44 14.22 16.13
C ALA A 621 7.03 14.64 15.68
N THR A 622 6.90 14.97 14.39
CA THR A 622 5.66 15.49 13.77
C THR A 622 5.27 14.77 12.48
N GLU A 623 5.85 13.61 12.21
CA GLU A 623 5.54 12.83 10.99
C GLU A 623 4.16 12.18 11.11
N ASN A 624 3.41 12.17 10.02
CA ASN A 624 2.06 11.63 9.94
C ASN A 624 1.14 12.14 11.07
N ASN A 625 0.60 11.25 11.89
CA ASN A 625 -0.30 11.60 12.98
C ASN A 625 0.39 11.96 14.31
N LEU A 626 1.73 11.96 14.37
CA LEU A 626 2.44 12.29 15.62
C LEU A 626 2.28 13.75 16.02
N LYS A 627 1.85 13.99 17.24
CA LYS A 627 1.52 15.33 17.79
C LYS A 627 2.70 15.96 18.52
N ASN A 628 3.78 16.25 17.79
CA ASN A 628 4.98 16.92 18.34
C ASN A 628 5.53 16.23 19.60
N ILE A 629 5.67 14.89 19.55
CA ILE A 629 6.06 14.09 20.69
C ILE A 629 7.58 14.03 20.85
N SER A 630 8.03 13.95 22.12
CA SER A 630 9.42 13.69 22.47
C SER A 630 9.53 12.41 23.31
N VAL A 631 10.38 11.48 22.89
CA VAL A 631 10.47 10.12 23.46
C VAL A 631 11.91 9.76 23.74
N LYS A 632 12.15 9.10 24.89
CA LYS A 632 13.44 8.55 25.29
C LYS A 632 13.41 7.02 25.25
N PHE A 633 14.35 6.44 24.54
CA PHE A 633 14.58 5.00 24.49
C PHE A 633 15.84 4.67 25.31
N PRO A 634 15.71 4.09 26.52
CA PRO A 634 16.87 3.67 27.31
C PRO A 634 17.65 2.57 26.58
N LEU A 635 18.99 2.63 26.71
CA LEU A 635 19.90 1.68 26.05
C LEU A 635 20.32 0.53 26.99
N GLY A 636 20.60 -0.64 26.39
CA GLY A 636 20.92 -1.86 27.10
C GLY A 636 19.73 -2.52 27.79
N VAL A 637 18.53 -2.29 27.29
CA VAL A 637 17.28 -2.86 27.80
C VAL A 637 16.39 -3.32 26.68
N PHE A 638 15.35 -4.07 27.02
CA PHE A 638 14.31 -4.52 26.15
C PHE A 638 13.15 -3.49 26.16
N ASN A 639 13.10 -2.62 25.14
CA ASN A 639 12.03 -1.64 24.99
C ASN A 639 10.90 -2.21 24.15
N CYS A 640 9.66 -1.92 24.54
CA CYS A 640 8.48 -2.21 23.76
C CYS A 640 7.71 -0.91 23.44
N VAL A 641 7.25 -0.76 22.20
CA VAL A 641 6.36 0.32 21.77
C VAL A 641 4.98 -0.30 21.53
N THR A 642 4.02 0.12 22.34
CA THR A 642 2.67 -0.43 22.38
C THR A 642 1.62 0.62 22.01
N GLY A 643 0.35 0.24 21.97
CA GLY A 643 -0.79 1.12 21.75
C GLY A 643 -1.74 0.57 20.70
N VAL A 644 -2.92 1.16 20.59
CA VAL A 644 -3.97 0.72 19.67
C VAL A 644 -3.54 0.79 18.20
N SER A 645 -4.27 0.11 17.32
CA SER A 645 -4.03 0.14 15.89
C SER A 645 -4.13 1.57 15.34
N GLY A 646 -3.17 1.99 14.49
CA GLY A 646 -3.13 3.36 13.95
C GLY A 646 -2.66 4.46 14.91
N SER A 647 -2.21 4.15 16.14
CA SER A 647 -1.76 5.15 17.14
C SER A 647 -0.44 5.87 16.79
N GLY A 648 0.28 5.43 15.75
CA GLY A 648 1.54 6.06 15.31
C GLY A 648 2.81 5.29 15.68
N LYS A 649 2.73 4.05 16.17
CA LYS A 649 3.88 3.21 16.56
C LYS A 649 4.92 3.06 15.44
N SER A 650 4.50 2.57 14.29
CA SER A 650 5.39 2.37 13.14
C SER A 650 5.92 3.70 12.60
N THR A 651 5.13 4.78 12.68
CA THR A 651 5.60 6.14 12.33
C THR A 651 6.74 6.57 13.25
N LEU A 652 6.59 6.40 14.56
CA LEU A 652 7.64 6.77 15.53
C LEU A 652 8.90 5.93 15.35
N VAL A 653 8.75 4.61 15.27
CA VAL A 653 9.89 3.68 15.28
C VAL A 653 10.52 3.52 13.90
N ASN A 654 9.74 3.24 12.86
CA ASN A 654 10.27 2.94 11.52
C ASN A 654 10.57 4.22 10.74
N GLU A 655 9.61 5.17 10.66
CA GLU A 655 9.79 6.36 9.85
C GLU A 655 10.70 7.39 10.51
N VAL A 656 10.47 7.69 11.80
CA VAL A 656 11.24 8.73 12.48
C VAL A 656 12.54 8.18 13.06
N LEU A 657 12.49 7.18 13.94
CA LEU A 657 13.69 6.71 14.63
C LEU A 657 14.64 5.95 13.69
N TYR A 658 14.16 4.88 13.05
CA TYR A 658 14.99 4.01 12.24
C TYR A 658 15.59 4.74 11.03
N LYS A 659 14.78 5.40 10.20
CA LYS A 659 15.29 6.05 8.99
C LYS A 659 16.29 7.17 9.27
N ASN A 660 16.08 7.97 10.33
CA ASN A 660 17.05 8.97 10.76
C ASN A 660 18.38 8.34 11.22
N LEU A 661 18.32 7.29 12.04
CA LEU A 661 19.51 6.59 12.50
C LEU A 661 20.21 5.86 11.36
N ALA A 662 19.47 5.21 10.47
CA ALA A 662 20.03 4.51 9.31
C ALA A 662 20.73 5.48 8.35
N GLN A 663 20.19 6.67 8.15
CA GLN A 663 20.82 7.71 7.35
C GLN A 663 22.15 8.16 7.96
N GLN A 664 22.20 8.37 9.28
CA GLN A 664 23.39 8.86 9.96
C GLN A 664 24.46 7.79 10.17
N LEU A 665 24.09 6.56 10.53
CA LEU A 665 25.01 5.47 10.85
C LEU A 665 25.40 4.63 9.63
N ASN A 666 24.42 4.34 8.76
CA ASN A 666 24.61 3.41 7.65
C ASN A 666 24.68 4.14 6.28
N GLY A 667 24.46 5.46 6.24
CA GLY A 667 24.41 6.23 5.00
C GLY A 667 23.23 5.87 4.08
N ALA A 668 22.13 5.38 4.67
CA ALA A 668 20.91 5.05 3.92
C ALA A 668 20.37 6.28 3.17
N SER A 669 19.84 6.06 1.98
CA SER A 669 19.32 7.11 1.11
C SER A 669 17.82 7.39 1.30
N GLU A 670 17.13 6.63 2.14
CA GLU A 670 15.71 6.83 2.41
C GLU A 670 15.45 8.14 3.15
N LYS A 671 14.37 8.82 2.77
CA LYS A 671 13.94 10.06 3.42
C LYS A 671 13.44 9.77 4.83
N PRO A 672 14.04 10.38 5.87
CA PRO A 672 13.61 10.17 7.24
C PRO A 672 12.35 10.97 7.56
N GLY A 673 11.55 10.46 8.51
CA GLY A 673 10.38 11.15 9.03
C GLY A 673 10.76 12.42 9.80
N LYS A 674 9.84 13.37 9.85
CA LYS A 674 10.05 14.71 10.42
C LYS A 674 10.18 14.68 11.93
N CYS A 675 11.31 15.14 12.42
CA CYS A 675 11.55 15.47 13.82
C CYS A 675 12.55 16.61 13.91
N LYS A 676 12.64 17.29 15.05
CA LYS A 676 13.59 18.37 15.23
C LYS A 676 15.02 17.87 15.27
N LYS A 677 15.28 16.81 16.01
CA LYS A 677 16.57 16.11 16.08
C LYS A 677 16.47 14.79 16.83
N ILE A 678 17.47 13.93 16.64
CA ILE A 678 17.72 12.76 17.49
C ILE A 678 19.01 13.00 18.27
N LYS A 679 18.99 12.73 19.59
CA LYS A 679 20.14 12.81 20.47
C LYS A 679 20.60 11.42 20.93
N GLY A 680 21.85 11.27 21.30
CA GLY A 680 22.41 10.03 21.88
C GLY A 680 22.88 9.02 20.84
N ILE A 681 22.97 9.41 19.57
CA ILE A 681 23.38 8.54 18.45
C ILE A 681 24.81 8.01 18.66
N GLU A 682 25.66 8.79 19.28
CA GLU A 682 27.04 8.44 19.62
C GLU A 682 27.16 7.24 20.57
N ASN A 683 26.08 6.82 21.20
CA ASN A 683 26.05 5.68 22.11
C ASN A 683 25.81 4.34 21.42
N ILE A 684 25.49 4.33 20.15
CA ILE A 684 25.28 3.13 19.34
C ILE A 684 26.25 3.10 18.17
N ASP A 685 26.67 1.90 17.77
CA ASP A 685 27.57 1.68 16.64
C ASP A 685 26.86 1.18 15.39
N LYS A 686 25.70 0.56 15.53
CA LYS A 686 24.97 -0.05 14.45
C LYS A 686 23.47 -0.09 14.75
N ILE A 687 22.66 0.08 13.71
CA ILE A 687 21.21 -0.14 13.75
C ILE A 687 20.83 -1.24 12.77
N ILE A 688 19.95 -2.13 13.20
CA ILE A 688 19.44 -3.26 12.41
C ILE A 688 17.93 -3.28 12.53
N ASN A 689 17.24 -3.23 11.38
CA ASN A 689 15.82 -3.41 11.30
C ASN A 689 15.49 -4.84 10.86
N ILE A 690 14.64 -5.50 11.62
CA ILE A 690 14.17 -6.88 11.38
C ILE A 690 12.66 -6.81 11.18
N ASP A 691 12.28 -6.57 9.95
CA ASP A 691 10.89 -6.48 9.51
C ASP A 691 10.43 -7.76 8.79
N GLN A 692 9.15 -7.83 8.46
CA GLN A 692 8.53 -8.97 7.77
C GLN A 692 8.77 -8.98 6.25
N SER A 693 9.53 -8.03 5.70
CA SER A 693 9.84 -8.00 4.28
C SER A 693 10.63 -9.25 3.85
N PRO A 694 10.44 -9.75 2.62
CA PRO A 694 11.16 -10.91 2.13
C PRO A 694 12.68 -10.74 2.21
N ILE A 695 13.41 -11.82 2.48
CA ILE A 695 14.90 -11.84 2.52
C ILE A 695 15.54 -11.61 1.15
N GLY A 696 14.73 -11.47 0.10
CA GLY A 696 15.15 -11.13 -1.27
C GLY A 696 13.96 -11.16 -2.22
N ARG A 697 14.10 -10.48 -3.35
CA ARG A 697 13.01 -10.30 -4.35
C ARG A 697 13.00 -11.39 -5.43
N SER A 698 13.99 -12.25 -5.49
CA SER A 698 14.10 -13.27 -6.51
C SER A 698 14.04 -14.69 -5.93
N PRO A 699 13.61 -15.71 -6.71
CA PRO A 699 13.63 -17.11 -6.29
C PRO A 699 15.03 -17.63 -5.91
N ARG A 700 16.11 -16.94 -6.29
CA ARG A 700 17.49 -17.28 -5.95
C ARG A 700 17.86 -16.99 -4.50
N SER A 701 17.17 -16.03 -3.88
CA SER A 701 17.36 -15.74 -2.46
C SER A 701 16.73 -16.85 -1.63
N ASN A 702 17.50 -17.38 -0.66
CA ASN A 702 17.05 -18.48 0.21
C ASN A 702 17.75 -18.39 1.57
N PRO A 703 17.33 -19.14 2.60
CA PRO A 703 17.90 -19.12 3.93
C PRO A 703 19.42 -19.40 3.95
N ALA A 704 19.91 -20.35 3.13
CA ALA A 704 21.33 -20.66 3.09
C ALA A 704 22.19 -19.52 2.53
N THR A 705 21.71 -18.81 1.49
CA THR A 705 22.41 -17.66 0.92
C THR A 705 22.38 -16.45 1.86
N TYR A 706 21.25 -16.20 2.49
CA TYR A 706 21.07 -15.04 3.36
C TYR A 706 21.92 -15.12 4.63
N THR A 707 22.00 -16.30 5.26
CA THR A 707 22.86 -16.54 6.42
C THR A 707 24.35 -16.63 6.07
N GLY A 708 24.67 -16.72 4.78
CA GLY A 708 26.03 -16.97 4.29
C GLY A 708 26.55 -18.39 4.58
N ALA A 709 25.69 -19.34 4.89
CA ALA A 709 26.04 -20.77 5.01
C ALA A 709 26.36 -21.36 3.64
N PHE A 710 25.66 -20.90 2.59
CA PHE A 710 25.86 -21.40 1.23
C PHE A 710 27.26 -21.17 0.68
N ASP A 711 27.91 -20.08 1.04
CA ASP A 711 29.29 -19.80 0.63
C ASP A 711 30.26 -20.83 1.17
N LEU A 712 30.08 -21.26 2.42
CA LEU A 712 30.88 -22.31 3.04
C LEU A 712 30.56 -23.69 2.48
N ILE A 713 29.31 -23.96 2.15
CA ILE A 713 28.88 -25.21 1.49
C ILE A 713 29.55 -25.33 0.11
N ARG A 714 29.57 -24.25 -0.68
CA ARG A 714 30.25 -24.24 -1.98
C ARG A 714 31.76 -24.51 -1.87
N ASP A 715 32.40 -24.01 -0.84
CA ASP A 715 33.82 -24.29 -0.57
C ASP A 715 34.09 -25.77 -0.31
N ILE A 716 33.18 -26.47 0.41
CA ILE A 716 33.27 -27.92 0.60
C ILE A 716 33.16 -28.67 -0.70
N PHE A 717 32.15 -28.35 -1.53
CA PHE A 717 31.97 -29.02 -2.81
C PHE A 717 33.15 -28.80 -3.75
N ALA A 718 33.71 -27.60 -3.81
CA ALA A 718 34.93 -27.30 -4.56
C ALA A 718 36.15 -28.06 -4.03
N GLY A 719 36.18 -28.36 -2.72
CA GLY A 719 37.23 -29.15 -2.06
C GLY A 719 37.16 -30.66 -2.31
N THR A 720 36.08 -31.18 -2.86
CA THR A 720 35.96 -32.65 -3.12
C THR A 720 36.96 -33.12 -4.16
N ASN A 721 37.35 -34.38 -4.08
CA ASN A 721 38.30 -34.97 -5.05
C ASN A 721 37.73 -34.91 -6.47
N GLU A 722 36.47 -35.18 -6.64
CA GLU A 722 35.80 -35.17 -7.95
C GLU A 722 35.78 -33.76 -8.55
N ALA A 723 35.50 -32.72 -7.77
CA ALA A 723 35.56 -31.34 -8.23
C ALA A 723 36.97 -30.94 -8.66
N LYS A 724 37.99 -31.31 -7.87
CA LYS A 724 39.38 -31.04 -8.19
C LYS A 724 39.85 -31.73 -9.47
N ILE A 725 39.46 -32.99 -9.68
CA ILE A 725 39.81 -33.74 -10.89
C ILE A 725 39.21 -33.07 -12.15
N ARG A 726 37.99 -32.51 -12.01
CA ARG A 726 37.28 -31.80 -13.10
C ARG A 726 37.69 -30.35 -13.24
N GLY A 727 38.55 -29.83 -12.35
CA GLY A 727 38.90 -28.40 -12.32
C GLY A 727 37.75 -27.46 -11.93
N TYR A 728 36.79 -27.95 -11.13
CA TYR A 728 35.63 -27.18 -10.72
C TYR A 728 35.97 -26.30 -9.50
N GLU A 729 35.88 -25.00 -9.71
CA GLU A 729 36.09 -24.01 -8.65
C GLU A 729 34.76 -23.70 -7.94
N LYS A 730 34.83 -22.91 -6.84
CA LYS A 730 33.68 -22.45 -6.05
C LYS A 730 32.55 -21.82 -6.91
N GLY A 731 32.92 -21.14 -8.01
CA GLY A 731 31.97 -20.52 -8.94
C GLY A 731 31.05 -21.53 -9.61
N ARG A 732 31.55 -22.74 -9.88
CA ARG A 732 30.78 -23.83 -10.51
C ARG A 732 29.55 -24.24 -9.69
N PHE A 733 29.65 -24.16 -8.38
CA PHE A 733 28.59 -24.53 -7.43
C PHE A 733 27.67 -23.33 -7.07
N SER A 734 27.74 -22.23 -7.84
CA SER A 734 26.85 -21.09 -7.69
C SER A 734 25.73 -21.12 -8.77
N PHE A 735 24.50 -21.07 -8.35
CA PHE A 735 23.38 -20.91 -9.28
C PHE A 735 23.22 -19.47 -9.81
N ASN A 736 24.02 -18.51 -9.33
CA ASN A 736 24.03 -17.12 -9.81
C ASN A 736 25.03 -16.89 -10.97
N VAL A 737 25.99 -17.79 -11.16
CA VAL A 737 27.07 -17.64 -12.12
C VAL A 737 26.90 -18.69 -13.23
N SER A 738 27.13 -18.29 -14.49
CA SER A 738 27.13 -19.20 -15.62
C SER A 738 28.20 -20.30 -15.48
N GLY A 739 27.98 -21.43 -16.14
CA GLY A 739 28.88 -22.57 -16.18
C GLY A 739 28.43 -23.76 -15.33
N GLY A 740 27.86 -23.55 -14.13
CA GLY A 740 27.35 -24.61 -13.26
C GLY A 740 25.85 -24.63 -13.09
N ARG A 741 25.18 -23.50 -13.34
CA ARG A 741 23.73 -23.36 -13.26
C ARG A 741 23.00 -23.95 -14.46
N CYS A 742 21.74 -24.23 -14.31
CA CYS A 742 20.85 -24.49 -15.43
C CYS A 742 20.65 -23.21 -16.26
N GLU A 743 21.06 -23.20 -17.50
CA GLU A 743 20.95 -22.02 -18.35
C GLU A 743 19.53 -21.79 -18.88
N SER A 744 18.64 -22.80 -18.88
CA SER A 744 17.24 -22.62 -19.25
C SER A 744 16.48 -21.69 -18.27
N CYS A 745 16.65 -21.91 -16.98
CA CYS A 745 16.03 -21.06 -15.94
C CYS A 745 17.03 -20.07 -15.32
N ASN A 746 18.24 -19.95 -15.85
CA ASN A 746 19.30 -19.09 -15.30
C ASN A 746 19.59 -19.31 -13.81
N GLY A 747 19.33 -20.51 -13.29
CA GLY A 747 19.53 -20.88 -11.89
C GLY A 747 18.35 -20.57 -10.96
N ASP A 748 17.23 -20.07 -11.46
CA ASP A 748 16.03 -19.81 -10.66
C ASP A 748 15.34 -21.10 -10.21
N GLY A 749 15.47 -22.18 -10.97
CA GLY A 749 14.77 -23.45 -10.75
C GLY A 749 13.32 -23.43 -11.24
N VAL A 750 12.79 -22.26 -11.52
CA VAL A 750 11.42 -22.02 -11.98
C VAL A 750 11.40 -21.06 -13.16
N HIS A 751 10.34 -21.09 -13.95
CA HIS A 751 10.00 -20.05 -14.92
C HIS A 751 8.85 -19.22 -14.39
N LYS A 752 9.02 -17.91 -14.41
CA LYS A 752 7.98 -16.94 -14.05
C LYS A 752 7.10 -16.70 -15.30
N ILE A 753 5.82 -16.97 -15.18
CA ILE A 753 4.81 -16.64 -16.19
C ILE A 753 4.05 -15.41 -15.68
N GLU A 754 4.24 -14.28 -16.35
CA GLU A 754 3.57 -13.03 -16.01
C GLU A 754 2.13 -13.07 -16.53
N MET A 755 1.19 -12.92 -15.61
CA MET A 755 -0.25 -12.92 -15.89
C MET A 755 -0.77 -11.49 -15.73
N HIS A 756 -1.16 -10.83 -16.82
CA HIS A 756 -1.54 -9.40 -16.82
C HIS A 756 -2.67 -9.02 -15.84
N PHE A 757 -3.57 -9.94 -15.50
CA PHE A 757 -4.73 -9.70 -14.62
C PHE A 757 -4.77 -10.60 -13.39
N LEU A 758 -3.85 -11.57 -13.28
CA LEU A 758 -3.76 -12.53 -12.19
C LEU A 758 -2.37 -12.48 -11.55
N PRO A 759 -2.18 -13.04 -10.36
CA PRO A 759 -0.84 -13.18 -9.78
C PRO A 759 0.08 -13.98 -10.68
N ASP A 760 1.37 -13.61 -10.72
CA ASP A 760 2.39 -14.33 -11.49
C ASP A 760 2.47 -15.80 -11.05
N VAL A 761 2.56 -16.70 -12.02
CA VAL A 761 2.68 -18.14 -11.78
C VAL A 761 4.14 -18.57 -11.93
N PHE A 762 4.64 -19.34 -10.97
CA PHE A 762 5.97 -19.93 -11.01
C PHE A 762 5.88 -21.42 -11.32
N VAL A 763 6.36 -21.82 -12.50
CA VAL A 763 6.35 -23.22 -12.95
C VAL A 763 7.75 -23.81 -12.81
N PRO A 764 7.93 -25.04 -12.26
CA PRO A 764 9.23 -25.70 -12.20
C PRO A 764 9.88 -25.79 -13.58
N CYS A 765 11.17 -25.51 -13.66
CA CYS A 765 11.93 -25.64 -14.92
C CYS A 765 11.97 -27.08 -15.40
N GLU A 766 11.49 -27.35 -16.59
CA GLU A 766 11.43 -28.70 -17.19
C GLU A 766 12.82 -29.35 -17.35
N VAL A 767 13.85 -28.54 -17.60
CA VAL A 767 15.23 -29.04 -17.84
C VAL A 767 15.88 -29.48 -16.54
N CYS A 768 15.88 -28.64 -15.49
CA CYS A 768 16.52 -28.99 -14.22
C CYS A 768 15.55 -29.54 -13.18
N LYS A 769 14.26 -29.58 -13.45
CA LYS A 769 13.21 -30.04 -12.52
C LYS A 769 13.32 -29.41 -11.12
N GLY A 770 13.53 -28.09 -11.07
CA GLY A 770 13.70 -27.33 -9.82
C GLY A 770 15.11 -27.35 -9.21
N LYS A 771 16.04 -28.21 -9.70
CA LYS A 771 17.36 -28.41 -9.08
C LYS A 771 18.35 -27.25 -9.28
N ARG A 772 18.06 -26.26 -10.14
CA ARG A 772 18.85 -25.03 -10.39
C ARG A 772 20.20 -25.23 -11.10
N TYR A 773 20.75 -26.43 -11.17
CA TYR A 773 22.08 -26.74 -11.72
C TYR A 773 22.00 -27.58 -12.98
N ASN A 774 23.08 -27.55 -13.76
CA ASN A 774 23.26 -28.46 -14.88
C ASN A 774 23.64 -29.86 -14.37
N ARG A 775 23.52 -30.88 -15.26
CA ARG A 775 23.72 -32.28 -14.94
C ARG A 775 25.13 -32.58 -14.41
N GLU A 776 26.16 -31.99 -15.04
CA GLU A 776 27.55 -32.24 -14.68
C GLU A 776 27.90 -31.72 -13.26
N THR A 777 27.35 -30.58 -12.85
CA THR A 777 27.54 -30.05 -11.49
C THR A 777 26.87 -30.96 -10.46
N LEU A 778 25.70 -31.56 -10.78
CA LEU A 778 24.98 -32.48 -9.90
C LEU A 778 25.66 -33.84 -9.74
N GLU A 779 26.60 -34.20 -10.58
CA GLU A 779 27.38 -35.44 -10.43
C GLU A 779 28.36 -35.38 -9.26
N VAL A 780 28.85 -34.17 -8.92
CA VAL A 780 29.76 -34.00 -7.79
C VAL A 780 29.00 -34.18 -6.46
N LYS A 781 29.49 -35.11 -5.65
CA LYS A 781 28.86 -35.47 -4.37
C LYS A 781 29.78 -35.25 -3.17
N TYR A 782 29.17 -34.82 -2.06
CA TYR A 782 29.78 -34.81 -0.74
C TYR A 782 28.94 -35.65 0.21
N LYS A 783 29.52 -36.65 0.88
CA LYS A 783 28.81 -37.65 1.70
C LYS A 783 27.59 -38.27 0.96
N GLY A 784 27.72 -38.55 -0.35
CA GLY A 784 26.65 -39.14 -1.17
C GLY A 784 25.56 -38.18 -1.67
N LYS A 785 25.56 -36.92 -1.26
CA LYS A 785 24.59 -35.89 -1.64
C LYS A 785 25.23 -34.88 -2.59
N ASN A 786 24.50 -34.48 -3.65
CA ASN A 786 24.90 -33.38 -4.52
C ASN A 786 24.44 -32.03 -3.92
N ILE A 787 24.85 -30.92 -4.54
CA ILE A 787 24.58 -29.58 -4.00
C ILE A 787 23.10 -29.22 -4.01
N ALA A 788 22.30 -29.73 -4.95
CA ALA A 788 20.85 -29.53 -4.98
C ALA A 788 20.17 -30.35 -3.87
N ASP A 789 20.62 -31.58 -3.60
CA ASP A 789 20.13 -32.39 -2.49
C ASP A 789 20.38 -31.69 -1.14
N VAL A 790 21.53 -31.03 -0.99
CA VAL A 790 21.83 -30.25 0.22
C VAL A 790 20.94 -29.03 0.37
N LEU A 791 20.64 -28.35 -0.72
CA LEU A 791 19.69 -27.23 -0.69
C LEU A 791 18.25 -27.69 -0.39
N ASP A 792 17.91 -28.93 -0.74
CA ASP A 792 16.58 -29.50 -0.47
C ASP A 792 16.46 -30.08 0.96
N MET A 793 17.54 -30.20 1.71
CA MET A 793 17.52 -30.60 3.12
C MET A 793 16.81 -29.54 3.96
N THR A 794 16.05 -30.01 4.95
CA THR A 794 15.57 -29.16 6.02
C THR A 794 16.76 -28.65 6.87
N VAL A 795 16.55 -27.57 7.62
CA VAL A 795 17.58 -27.05 8.56
C VAL A 795 17.98 -28.13 9.57
N GLU A 796 17.02 -28.94 10.04
CA GLU A 796 17.26 -30.04 10.98
C GLU A 796 18.15 -31.14 10.37
N GLU A 797 17.81 -31.64 9.18
CA GLU A 797 18.62 -32.63 8.44
C GLU A 797 20.02 -32.09 8.14
N ALA A 798 20.12 -30.81 7.80
CA ALA A 798 21.39 -30.17 7.49
C ALA A 798 22.29 -30.02 8.75
N LEU A 799 21.74 -29.87 9.94
CA LEU A 799 22.52 -29.88 11.18
C LEU A 799 23.23 -31.19 11.41
N ASP A 800 22.53 -32.30 11.19
CA ASP A 800 23.12 -33.64 11.31
C ASP A 800 24.14 -33.90 10.22
N PHE A 801 23.81 -33.50 8.97
CA PHE A 801 24.70 -33.70 7.83
C PHE A 801 26.04 -32.96 7.97
N PHE A 802 26.00 -31.73 8.50
CA PHE A 802 27.18 -30.87 8.72
C PHE A 802 27.69 -30.89 10.17
N GLU A 803 27.35 -31.90 10.97
CA GLU A 803 27.76 -32.00 12.40
C GLU A 803 29.24 -31.76 12.63
N ASN A 804 30.10 -32.31 11.76
CA ASN A 804 31.57 -32.24 11.86
C ASN A 804 32.18 -30.98 11.21
N ILE A 805 31.36 -29.99 10.81
CA ILE A 805 31.82 -28.74 10.19
C ILE A 805 31.35 -27.54 11.00
N PRO A 806 32.11 -27.12 12.04
CA PRO A 806 31.66 -26.15 13.03
C PRO A 806 31.19 -24.83 12.46
N LYS A 807 31.84 -24.31 11.41
CA LYS A 807 31.47 -23.02 10.78
C LYS A 807 30.12 -23.06 10.10
N ILE A 808 29.74 -24.16 9.47
CA ILE A 808 28.42 -24.34 8.83
C ILE A 808 27.40 -24.65 9.91
N LYS A 809 27.71 -25.59 10.82
CA LYS A 809 26.82 -25.97 11.92
C LYS A 809 26.40 -24.75 12.73
N GLN A 810 27.31 -23.83 13.08
CA GLN A 810 26.97 -22.61 13.80
C GLN A 810 25.90 -21.75 13.10
N LYS A 811 26.01 -21.58 11.79
CA LYS A 811 25.05 -20.77 11.02
C LYS A 811 23.69 -21.45 10.87
N ILE A 812 23.69 -22.77 10.69
CA ILE A 812 22.46 -23.56 10.59
C ILE A 812 21.80 -23.70 11.96
N GLN A 813 22.59 -23.82 13.05
CA GLN A 813 22.10 -23.88 14.43
C GLN A 813 21.26 -22.64 14.78
N THR A 814 21.69 -21.45 14.37
CA THR A 814 20.90 -20.23 14.65
C THR A 814 19.54 -20.24 13.94
N LEU A 815 19.43 -20.87 12.76
CA LEU A 815 18.12 -21.07 12.10
C LEU A 815 17.24 -22.05 12.89
N TYR A 816 17.84 -23.12 13.41
CA TYR A 816 17.12 -24.10 14.24
C TYR A 816 16.66 -23.47 15.57
N ASP A 817 17.53 -22.69 16.21
CA ASP A 817 17.24 -22.04 17.49
C ASP A 817 16.05 -21.08 17.40
N VAL A 818 15.87 -20.37 16.28
CA VAL A 818 14.70 -19.49 16.04
C VAL A 818 13.43 -20.25 15.62
N GLY A 819 13.45 -21.60 15.71
CA GLY A 819 12.28 -22.43 15.41
C GLY A 819 12.05 -22.69 13.92
N LEU A 820 13.08 -22.56 13.07
CA LEU A 820 13.00 -22.80 11.63
C LEU A 820 13.61 -24.14 11.22
N GLY A 821 13.57 -25.16 12.11
CA GLY A 821 14.11 -26.50 11.81
C GLY A 821 13.48 -27.16 10.58
N TYR A 822 12.23 -26.87 10.31
CA TYR A 822 11.42 -27.48 9.25
C TYR A 822 11.62 -26.89 7.85
N ILE A 823 12.13 -25.64 7.72
CA ILE A 823 12.32 -25.03 6.40
C ILE A 823 13.49 -25.64 5.65
N LYS A 824 13.43 -25.67 4.32
CA LYS A 824 14.54 -26.13 3.50
C LYS A 824 15.61 -25.04 3.35
N LEU A 825 16.91 -25.42 3.35
CA LEU A 825 18.02 -24.50 3.15
C LEU A 825 17.91 -23.68 1.86
N GLY A 826 17.44 -24.29 0.77
CA GLY A 826 17.26 -23.69 -0.56
C GLY A 826 15.85 -23.17 -0.84
N GLN A 827 14.97 -23.10 0.17
CA GLN A 827 13.60 -22.61 -0.01
C GLN A 827 13.61 -21.16 -0.55
N PRO A 828 12.92 -20.90 -1.68
CA PRO A 828 12.88 -19.56 -2.26
C PRO A 828 12.30 -18.53 -1.27
N SER A 829 12.88 -17.33 -1.24
CA SER A 829 12.40 -16.23 -0.38
C SER A 829 10.94 -15.85 -0.64
N THR A 830 10.46 -16.09 -1.85
CA THR A 830 9.08 -15.80 -2.27
C THR A 830 8.04 -16.76 -1.68
N THR A 831 8.48 -17.91 -1.17
CA THR A 831 7.61 -18.94 -0.55
C THR A 831 7.63 -18.88 0.98
N LEU A 832 8.52 -18.09 1.57
CA LEU A 832 8.57 -17.87 3.01
C LEU A 832 7.43 -16.94 3.45
N SER A 833 6.82 -17.24 4.58
CA SER A 833 5.91 -16.30 5.25
C SER A 833 6.69 -15.08 5.79
N GLY A 834 5.98 -13.97 6.09
CA GLY A 834 6.61 -12.79 6.66
C GLY A 834 7.34 -13.08 7.98
N GLY A 835 6.73 -13.88 8.85
CA GLY A 835 7.35 -14.30 10.12
C GLY A 835 8.55 -15.23 9.95
N GLU A 836 8.53 -16.14 8.96
CA GLU A 836 9.71 -16.98 8.62
C GLU A 836 10.87 -16.12 8.10
N ALA A 837 10.57 -15.18 7.18
CA ALA A 837 11.59 -14.25 6.65
C ALA A 837 12.22 -13.42 7.77
N GLN A 838 11.41 -12.91 8.70
CA GLN A 838 11.88 -12.16 9.87
C GLN A 838 12.77 -13.01 10.77
N ARG A 839 12.39 -14.26 11.05
CA ARG A 839 13.22 -15.19 11.85
C ARG A 839 14.52 -15.56 11.15
N VAL A 840 14.56 -15.69 9.82
CA VAL A 840 15.82 -15.87 9.05
C VAL A 840 16.74 -14.65 9.22
N LYS A 841 16.19 -13.43 9.19
CA LYS A 841 16.96 -12.20 9.45
C LYS A 841 17.52 -12.20 10.87
N LEU A 842 16.70 -12.53 11.86
CA LEU A 842 17.10 -12.63 13.27
C LEU A 842 18.21 -13.68 13.46
N ALA A 843 18.06 -14.89 12.91
CA ALA A 843 19.07 -15.94 12.95
C ALA A 843 20.42 -15.49 12.38
N THR A 844 20.39 -14.72 11.28
CA THR A 844 21.59 -14.17 10.66
C THR A 844 22.32 -13.21 11.59
N GLU A 845 21.60 -12.35 12.29
CA GLU A 845 22.20 -11.41 13.24
C GLU A 845 22.74 -12.13 14.48
N LEU A 846 22.04 -13.15 14.99
CA LEU A 846 22.48 -14.00 16.08
C LEU A 846 23.80 -14.73 15.77
N SER A 847 24.05 -15.07 14.50
CA SER A 847 25.28 -15.74 14.06
C SER A 847 26.50 -14.81 14.08
N LYS A 848 26.33 -13.50 14.23
CA LYS A 848 27.40 -12.49 14.26
C LYS A 848 27.87 -12.22 15.68
N ARG A 849 29.12 -11.79 15.82
CA ARG A 849 29.66 -11.38 17.12
C ARG A 849 28.96 -10.11 17.59
N ALA A 850 28.42 -10.15 18.81
CA ALA A 850 27.78 -9.00 19.45
C ALA A 850 28.84 -7.94 19.83
N THR A 851 28.51 -6.66 19.58
CA THR A 851 29.35 -5.51 20.00
C THR A 851 28.90 -4.93 21.35
N GLY A 852 27.70 -5.26 21.81
CA GLY A 852 27.07 -4.69 22.99
C GLY A 852 26.57 -3.24 22.83
N LYS A 853 26.59 -2.71 21.61
CA LYS A 853 26.13 -1.34 21.28
C LYS A 853 25.22 -1.31 20.03
N THR A 854 24.74 -2.47 19.63
CA THR A 854 23.82 -2.57 18.48
C THR A 854 22.40 -2.30 18.93
N LEU A 855 21.68 -1.48 18.15
CA LEU A 855 20.25 -1.25 18.30
C LEU A 855 19.50 -2.15 17.31
N TYR A 856 18.68 -3.05 17.83
CA TYR A 856 17.77 -3.89 17.04
C TYR A 856 16.37 -3.30 17.09
N ILE A 857 15.75 -3.16 15.94
CA ILE A 857 14.34 -2.80 15.80
C ILE A 857 13.61 -3.99 15.20
N LEU A 858 12.53 -4.42 15.85
CA LEU A 858 11.67 -5.52 15.39
C LEU A 858 10.23 -5.00 15.28
N ASP A 859 9.59 -5.30 14.18
CA ASP A 859 8.19 -4.93 13.92
C ASP A 859 7.32 -6.17 13.98
N GLU A 860 6.47 -6.25 15.01
CA GLU A 860 5.53 -7.34 15.29
C GLU A 860 6.15 -8.75 15.14
N PRO A 861 7.23 -9.08 15.87
CA PRO A 861 7.95 -10.33 15.67
C PRO A 861 7.19 -11.58 16.11
N THR A 862 6.07 -11.45 16.83
CA THR A 862 5.22 -12.58 17.25
C THR A 862 4.16 -12.95 16.21
N THR A 863 4.08 -12.20 15.11
CA THR A 863 3.11 -12.42 14.03
C THR A 863 3.18 -13.85 13.49
N GLY A 864 2.04 -14.55 13.45
CA GLY A 864 1.95 -15.92 12.94
C GLY A 864 2.62 -16.98 13.80
N LEU A 865 2.93 -16.67 15.05
CA LEU A 865 3.60 -17.59 15.96
C LEU A 865 2.62 -18.19 16.98
N HIS A 866 2.66 -19.50 17.11
CA HIS A 866 2.07 -20.19 18.26
C HIS A 866 2.78 -19.75 19.55
N ILE A 867 2.06 -19.75 20.68
CA ILE A 867 2.60 -19.29 21.98
C ILE A 867 3.91 -19.99 22.39
N ALA A 868 4.10 -21.25 22.03
CA ALA A 868 5.34 -21.97 22.25
C ALA A 868 6.52 -21.40 21.42
N ASP A 869 6.26 -20.94 20.20
CA ASP A 869 7.27 -20.28 19.37
C ASP A 869 7.54 -18.85 19.86
N VAL A 870 6.53 -18.15 20.40
CA VAL A 870 6.68 -16.86 21.09
C VAL A 870 7.60 -17.03 22.30
N HIS A 871 7.41 -18.10 23.09
CA HIS A 871 8.26 -18.40 24.25
C HIS A 871 9.74 -18.50 23.84
N ARG A 872 10.04 -19.30 22.80
CA ARG A 872 11.41 -19.41 22.26
C ARG A 872 11.95 -18.08 21.75
N LEU A 873 11.13 -17.29 21.08
CA LEU A 873 11.51 -15.95 20.58
C LEU A 873 11.87 -15.03 21.74
N VAL A 874 11.06 -15.01 22.81
CA VAL A 874 11.34 -14.21 24.01
C VAL A 874 12.69 -14.58 24.61
N ASP A 875 13.00 -15.88 24.77
CA ASP A 875 14.30 -16.35 25.28
C ASP A 875 15.47 -15.84 24.43
N ILE A 876 15.29 -15.81 23.11
CA ILE A 876 16.31 -15.33 22.19
C ILE A 876 16.51 -13.81 22.34
N LEU A 877 15.42 -13.04 22.40
CA LEU A 877 15.48 -11.59 22.56
C LEU A 877 16.11 -11.22 23.90
N GLN A 878 15.75 -11.94 24.98
CA GLN A 878 16.37 -11.74 26.30
C GLN A 878 17.90 -11.97 26.26
N ARG A 879 18.34 -13.06 25.62
CA ARG A 879 19.79 -13.33 25.44
C ARG A 879 20.50 -12.23 24.66
N LEU A 880 19.87 -11.65 23.62
CA LEU A 880 20.45 -10.52 22.87
C LEU A 880 20.61 -9.28 23.73
N VAL A 881 19.66 -8.97 24.60
CA VAL A 881 19.77 -7.84 25.54
C VAL A 881 20.85 -8.11 26.58
N ASP A 882 20.96 -9.33 27.10
CA ASP A 882 21.98 -9.72 28.09
C ASP A 882 23.40 -9.56 27.57
N THR A 883 23.61 -9.55 26.25
CA THR A 883 24.92 -9.23 25.65
C THR A 883 25.21 -7.72 25.57
N GLY A 884 24.35 -6.87 26.17
CA GLY A 884 24.51 -5.41 26.23
C GLY A 884 23.84 -4.63 25.08
N ASN A 885 23.21 -5.33 24.14
CA ASN A 885 22.51 -4.69 23.03
C ASN A 885 21.18 -4.05 23.48
N THR A 886 20.65 -3.18 22.66
CA THR A 886 19.33 -2.58 22.87
C THR A 886 18.33 -3.17 21.88
N ILE A 887 17.16 -3.52 22.36
CA ILE A 887 16.06 -3.97 21.51
C ILE A 887 14.90 -2.98 21.64
N ILE A 888 14.31 -2.63 20.52
CA ILE A 888 13.02 -1.90 20.42
C ILE A 888 12.09 -2.78 19.60
N VAL A 889 10.97 -3.16 20.19
CA VAL A 889 9.94 -3.98 19.54
C VAL A 889 8.65 -3.19 19.45
N ILE A 890 8.01 -3.19 18.28
CA ILE A 890 6.60 -2.79 18.15
C ILE A 890 5.79 -4.06 18.36
N GLU A 891 4.89 -4.09 19.35
CA GLU A 891 4.16 -5.31 19.69
C GLU A 891 2.77 -5.08 20.28
N HIS A 892 1.93 -6.11 20.08
CA HIS A 892 0.58 -6.21 20.63
C HIS A 892 0.39 -7.46 21.52
N ASN A 893 1.27 -8.45 21.39
CA ASN A 893 1.21 -9.70 22.15
C ASN A 893 1.58 -9.45 23.61
N LEU A 894 0.60 -9.63 24.52
CA LEU A 894 0.76 -9.37 25.94
C LEU A 894 1.80 -10.28 26.60
N ASP A 895 1.98 -11.51 26.11
CA ASP A 895 2.95 -12.47 26.66
C ASP A 895 4.39 -12.07 26.35
N LEU A 896 4.64 -11.37 25.24
CA LEU A 896 5.94 -10.73 24.99
C LEU A 896 6.04 -9.40 25.77
N ILE A 897 5.02 -8.55 25.75
CA ILE A 897 5.03 -7.23 26.40
C ILE A 897 5.33 -7.35 27.90
N LYS A 898 4.76 -8.33 28.59
CA LYS A 898 5.02 -8.56 30.03
C LYS A 898 6.47 -8.88 30.36
N THR A 899 7.27 -9.28 29.37
CA THR A 899 8.70 -9.62 29.55
C THR A 899 9.66 -8.44 29.31
N CYS A 900 9.15 -7.31 28.79
CA CYS A 900 9.97 -6.14 28.47
C CYS A 900 10.41 -5.36 29.73
N ASP A 901 11.54 -4.66 29.62
CA ASP A 901 12.04 -3.82 30.73
C ASP A 901 11.39 -2.43 30.72
N HIS A 902 11.04 -1.91 29.54
CA HIS A 902 10.54 -0.56 29.35
C HIS A 902 9.49 -0.51 28.25
N ILE A 903 8.35 0.14 28.51
CA ILE A 903 7.25 0.29 27.56
C ILE A 903 7.03 1.76 27.25
N ILE A 904 6.74 2.06 26.00
CA ILE A 904 6.26 3.35 25.50
C ILE A 904 4.91 3.09 24.84
N ASP A 905 3.84 3.57 25.46
CA ASP A 905 2.47 3.35 25.01
C ASP A 905 1.95 4.60 24.28
N LEU A 906 1.54 4.41 23.00
CA LEU A 906 0.99 5.46 22.14
C LEU A 906 -0.51 5.33 22.01
N GLY A 907 -1.17 6.48 21.92
CA GLY A 907 -2.63 6.56 21.78
C GLY A 907 -3.12 8.01 21.83
N PRO A 908 -4.28 8.21 22.48
CA PRO A 908 -5.18 7.21 23.07
C PRO A 908 -5.92 6.37 22.02
N GLU A 909 -6.16 6.91 20.82
CA GLU A 909 -6.89 6.27 19.72
C GLU A 909 -6.00 6.13 18.47
N GLY A 910 -6.59 5.64 17.37
CA GLY A 910 -5.93 5.60 16.05
C GLY A 910 -6.14 6.87 15.23
N GLY A 911 -5.31 7.06 14.19
CA GLY A 911 -5.41 8.18 13.26
C GLY A 911 -5.19 9.54 13.91
N ASP A 912 -6.01 10.53 13.56
CA ASP A 912 -5.91 11.92 14.06
C ASP A 912 -6.14 12.04 15.58
N ALA A 913 -6.89 11.13 16.16
CA ALA A 913 -7.12 11.08 17.61
C ALA A 913 -5.99 10.37 18.38
N GLY A 914 -5.00 9.81 17.65
CA GLY A 914 -3.79 9.20 18.20
C GLY A 914 -2.58 10.12 18.19
N GLY A 915 -1.39 9.54 18.14
CA GLY A 915 -0.13 10.24 17.96
C GLY A 915 0.41 10.91 19.22
N GLU A 916 -0.10 10.58 20.40
CA GLU A 916 0.35 11.07 21.71
C GLU A 916 1.03 9.94 22.51
N ILE A 917 1.88 10.30 23.44
CA ILE A 917 2.41 9.36 24.44
C ILE A 917 1.40 9.28 25.59
N VAL A 918 0.82 8.10 25.79
CA VAL A 918 -0.15 7.84 26.85
C VAL A 918 0.55 7.50 28.16
N ALA A 919 1.53 6.61 28.08
CA ALA A 919 2.29 6.17 29.25
C ALA A 919 3.71 5.74 28.88
N VAL A 920 4.65 5.87 29.83
CA VAL A 920 6.04 5.42 29.70
C VAL A 920 6.49 4.84 31.02
N GLY A 921 7.11 3.67 31.00
CA GLY A 921 7.63 3.06 32.22
C GLY A 921 7.81 1.54 32.13
N THR A 922 7.93 0.88 33.26
CA THR A 922 7.93 -0.60 33.32
C THR A 922 6.52 -1.14 33.12
N PRO A 923 6.34 -2.41 32.74
CA PRO A 923 5.01 -3.04 32.62
C PRO A 923 4.12 -2.77 33.83
N GLU A 924 4.65 -2.86 35.05
CA GLU A 924 3.93 -2.63 36.30
C GLU A 924 3.49 -1.17 36.50
N GLN A 925 4.24 -0.22 35.91
CA GLN A 925 3.88 1.21 35.92
C GLN A 925 2.79 1.53 34.91
N ILE A 926 2.87 0.91 33.73
CA ILE A 926 1.86 1.07 32.66
C ILE A 926 0.48 0.59 33.15
N CYS A 927 0.40 -0.54 33.85
CA CYS A 927 -0.86 -1.08 34.39
C CYS A 927 -1.54 -0.14 35.40
N LYS A 928 -0.83 0.84 35.97
CA LYS A 928 -1.38 1.83 36.90
C LYS A 928 -1.95 3.05 36.19
N ASN A 929 -1.78 3.18 34.87
CA ASN A 929 -2.24 4.34 34.12
C ASN A 929 -3.61 4.03 33.51
N GLU A 930 -4.66 4.68 34.04
CA GLU A 930 -6.04 4.50 33.57
C GLU A 930 -6.30 4.92 32.12
N ARG A 931 -5.41 5.68 31.50
CA ARG A 931 -5.51 6.10 30.09
C ARG A 931 -4.91 5.05 29.13
N SER A 932 -4.20 4.04 29.65
CA SER A 932 -3.50 3.04 28.84
C SER A 932 -4.36 1.78 28.66
N TYR A 933 -4.91 1.60 27.48
CA TYR A 933 -5.57 0.34 27.12
C TYR A 933 -4.60 -0.85 27.24
N THR A 934 -3.36 -0.68 26.81
CA THR A 934 -2.33 -1.72 26.97
C THR A 934 -2.16 -2.08 28.45
N GLY A 935 -2.16 -1.09 29.34
CA GLY A 935 -2.04 -1.31 30.79
C GLY A 935 -3.22 -2.08 31.37
N GLU A 936 -4.44 -1.79 30.94
CA GLU A 936 -5.65 -2.47 31.36
C GLU A 936 -5.57 -3.99 31.07
N PHE A 937 -5.30 -4.37 29.82
CA PHE A 937 -5.20 -5.77 29.42
C PHE A 937 -3.96 -6.47 30.00
N LEU A 938 -2.84 -5.75 30.14
CA LEU A 938 -1.58 -6.32 30.66
C LEU A 938 -1.70 -6.69 32.15
N ALA A 939 -2.53 -6.01 32.92
CA ALA A 939 -2.70 -6.25 34.35
C ALA A 939 -3.11 -7.70 34.64
N SER A 940 -3.93 -8.31 33.79
CA SER A 940 -4.35 -9.73 33.91
C SER A 940 -3.21 -10.74 33.70
N LYS A 941 -2.16 -10.36 32.96
CA LYS A 941 -1.01 -11.23 32.62
C LYS A 941 0.20 -11.04 33.56
N LEU A 942 0.20 -10.01 34.43
CA LEU A 942 1.25 -9.76 35.42
C LEU A 942 0.95 -10.36 36.80
N ASN A 943 -0.33 -10.66 37.06
CA ASN A 943 -0.80 -11.26 38.33
C ASN A 943 -0.49 -12.74 38.41
#